data_6a69f18f95eb924249b02e09767cb57c
#
_entry.id   6a69f18f95eb924249b02e09767cb57c
#
_cell.length_a   1.000
_cell.length_b   1.000
_cell.length_c   1.000
_cell.angle_alpha   90.00
_cell.angle_beta   90.00
_cell.angle_gamma   90.00
#
_symmetry.space_group_name_H-M   'P 1'
#
loop_
_entity.id
_entity.type
_entity.pdbx_description
1 polymer ?
#
loop_
_entity_poly.entity_id
_entity_poly.type
_entity_poly.pdbx_seq_one_letter_code
_entity_poly.pdbx_strand_id
1 'polypeptide(L)'
;MTANDLLALLNSKGIALSVKGDNLAITGDEKVLEDPGLLALLRANKPALIDLIKDGHGTVGGAVRVPPNRIPADAERIAPEQLTLVRLDQGEIDALVARVDGGAANVQDIYPLVPMQEGMLFHHLLSQQGDAYLESYLLAFRTRERLDRFLSALQQVIDRHDILRTAFFWEGLPHSVQVVQRRATLPLNVVELDPRDGDVGQQLEARYDPRSHRIDVGRAPLMQVHAAHDAAGGRWLVRLLSHHLAVDHTTLERVIEEARAIEQGRAEDLPRPEPFRNFVAQARLGVSEADHEAYFRAKLGDIDEPTAPFGLLSVQGDGREIAEAARTLKPELSGALRGHARRLGVSAASMMHVAWGLVLSRTTGRQDVVFGTVLFGRMQGGAQSDRALGLFINTLPVRMKVAQTGVEASVKETHAQLAELMRHEHAPLVLAQRCSGVPAQTPLFASLLNYRYGLRHRADAATPGGDDIELLSARERTNYPLTLSVDDLGQDFSLTVQVSGHVDPQRVCAFMETALEQLAQALGEQPQCDIGGLDVLPRSEREQMVYAWNATERDYPIEQCIHQLFEAQVDRKPEAIALTFEGQRLSYAELNARANRLAHYLQARGVGPDRLVALCAERGIEMVVGLLAILKAGGAYVPLDPAYAS
;
A
#
# COMPACT_ATOMS: atom_id res chain seq x y z
N MET A 1 39.04 -13.23 2.68
CA MET A 1 37.78 -12.78 3.30
C MET A 1 38.14 -11.72 4.33
N THR A 2 37.67 -10.49 4.18
CA THR A 2 37.95 -9.40 5.11
C THR A 2 37.16 -9.61 6.43
N ALA A 3 37.53 -8.91 7.51
CA ALA A 3 36.77 -8.99 8.76
C ALA A 3 35.32 -8.52 8.58
N ASN A 4 35.06 -7.56 7.68
CA ASN A 4 33.72 -7.13 7.33
C ASN A 4 32.92 -8.22 6.59
N ASP A 5 33.55 -8.93 5.63
CA ASP A 5 32.91 -10.04 4.91
C ASP A 5 32.57 -11.18 5.88
N LEU A 6 33.46 -11.43 6.87
CA LEU A 6 33.24 -12.46 7.89
C LEU A 6 32.09 -12.07 8.82
N LEU A 7 31.99 -10.79 9.23
CA LEU A 7 30.84 -10.28 9.99
C LEU A 7 29.54 -10.46 9.23
N ALA A 8 29.49 -10.09 7.95
CA ALA A 8 28.32 -10.26 7.11
C ALA A 8 27.91 -11.75 7.00
N LEU A 9 28.89 -12.66 6.85
CA LEU A 9 28.64 -14.11 6.81
C LEU A 9 28.09 -14.64 8.16
N LEU A 10 28.64 -14.18 9.28
CA LEU A 10 28.18 -14.59 10.62
C LEU A 10 26.73 -14.16 10.86
N ASN A 11 26.40 -12.94 10.42
CA ASN A 11 25.04 -12.41 10.53
C ASN A 11 24.04 -13.20 9.69
N SER A 12 24.43 -13.53 8.44
CA SER A 12 23.56 -14.33 7.56
C SER A 12 23.28 -15.74 8.13
N LYS A 13 24.12 -16.18 9.08
CA LYS A 13 23.98 -17.45 9.80
C LYS A 13 23.39 -17.31 11.20
N GLY A 14 22.91 -16.11 11.58
CA GLY A 14 22.30 -15.86 12.89
C GLY A 14 23.30 -15.89 14.06
N ILE A 15 24.60 -15.64 13.80
CA ILE A 15 25.63 -15.60 14.82
C ILE A 15 25.93 -14.16 15.19
N ALA A 16 25.77 -13.82 16.45
CA ALA A 16 26.11 -12.51 17.02
C ALA A 16 27.47 -12.55 17.72
N LEU A 17 28.28 -11.50 17.51
CA LEU A 17 29.56 -11.30 18.18
C LEU A 17 29.46 -10.12 19.16
N SER A 18 30.07 -10.29 20.33
CA SER A 18 30.24 -9.20 21.30
C SER A 18 31.64 -9.23 21.89
N VAL A 19 32.16 -8.07 22.35
CA VAL A 19 33.48 -7.99 22.98
C VAL A 19 33.31 -7.91 24.49
N LYS A 20 33.94 -8.84 25.22
CA LYS A 20 34.05 -8.83 26.68
C LYS A 20 35.54 -8.71 27.10
N GLY A 21 35.96 -7.48 27.40
CA GLY A 21 37.39 -7.15 27.58
C GLY A 21 38.16 -7.34 26.29
N ASP A 22 39.16 -8.24 26.26
CA ASP A 22 39.94 -8.59 25.06
C ASP A 22 39.49 -9.92 24.43
N ASN A 23 38.32 -10.40 24.80
CA ASN A 23 37.77 -11.65 24.25
C ASN A 23 36.50 -11.41 23.43
N LEU A 24 36.37 -12.17 22.33
CA LEU A 24 35.17 -12.25 21.54
C LEU A 24 34.20 -13.24 22.17
N ALA A 25 33.01 -12.79 22.51
CA ALA A 25 31.91 -13.67 22.91
C ALA A 25 31.03 -13.90 21.68
N ILE A 26 30.66 -15.15 21.42
CA ILE A 26 29.92 -15.61 20.27
C ILE A 26 28.59 -16.16 20.76
N THR A 27 27.49 -15.75 20.15
CA THR A 27 26.12 -16.21 20.49
C THR A 27 25.42 -16.60 19.17
N GLY A 28 24.81 -17.78 19.10
CA GLY A 28 24.12 -18.28 17.91
C GLY A 28 23.72 -19.74 18.04
N ASP A 29 23.20 -20.33 16.95
CA ASP A 29 22.80 -21.75 16.91
C ASP A 29 24.02 -22.65 17.15
N GLU A 30 23.94 -23.55 18.13
CA GLU A 30 25.01 -24.49 18.51
C GLU A 30 25.53 -25.31 17.32
N LYS A 31 24.63 -25.74 16.42
CA LYS A 31 25.01 -26.53 15.22
C LYS A 31 25.85 -25.74 14.22
N VAL A 32 25.66 -24.43 14.15
CA VAL A 32 26.43 -23.55 13.26
C VAL A 32 27.77 -23.19 13.92
N LEU A 33 27.82 -23.13 15.23
CA LEU A 33 29.03 -22.88 16.04
C LEU A 33 29.99 -24.09 16.09
N GLU A 34 29.52 -25.29 15.74
CA GLU A 34 30.34 -26.50 15.63
C GLU A 34 31.08 -26.62 14.29
N ASP A 35 30.85 -25.70 13.30
CA ASP A 35 31.57 -25.71 12.03
C ASP A 35 33.07 -25.38 12.20
N PRO A 36 34.00 -26.36 11.98
CA PRO A 36 35.42 -26.16 12.19
C PRO A 36 36.02 -25.08 11.27
N GLY A 37 35.44 -24.90 10.07
CA GLY A 37 35.88 -23.89 9.10
C GLY A 37 35.53 -22.47 9.60
N LEU A 38 34.35 -22.31 10.15
CA LEU A 38 33.90 -21.03 10.72
C LEU A 38 34.71 -20.65 11.96
N LEU A 39 34.97 -21.61 12.85
CA LEU A 39 35.80 -21.39 14.04
C LEU A 39 37.26 -21.02 13.68
N ALA A 40 37.83 -21.62 12.63
CA ALA A 40 39.16 -21.26 12.15
C ALA A 40 39.20 -19.83 11.61
N LEU A 41 38.17 -19.40 10.85
CA LEU A 41 38.04 -18.04 10.32
C LEU A 41 37.87 -17.01 11.45
N LEU A 42 37.09 -17.32 12.47
CA LEU A 42 36.91 -16.46 13.65
C LEU A 42 38.21 -16.29 14.43
N ARG A 43 38.99 -17.37 14.63
CA ARG A 43 40.30 -17.31 15.31
C ARG A 43 41.30 -16.50 14.50
N ALA A 44 41.38 -16.69 13.18
CA ALA A 44 42.29 -15.99 12.32
C ALA A 44 42.04 -14.48 12.22
N ASN A 45 40.77 -14.06 12.36
CA ASN A 45 40.37 -12.66 12.25
C ASN A 45 40.03 -12.00 13.60
N LYS A 46 40.28 -12.68 14.74
CA LYS A 46 39.89 -12.21 16.08
C LYS A 46 40.34 -10.78 16.40
N PRO A 47 41.59 -10.35 16.19
CA PRO A 47 42.01 -8.98 16.48
C PRO A 47 41.24 -7.95 15.64
N ALA A 48 41.14 -8.18 14.33
CA ALA A 48 40.45 -7.29 13.41
C ALA A 48 38.93 -7.19 13.69
N LEU A 49 38.32 -8.28 14.15
CA LEU A 49 36.92 -8.29 14.57
C LEU A 49 36.71 -7.52 15.88
N ILE A 50 37.65 -7.63 16.85
CA ILE A 50 37.61 -6.88 18.11
C ILE A 50 37.77 -5.38 17.84
N ASP A 51 38.70 -4.98 16.98
CA ASP A 51 38.90 -3.58 16.61
C ASP A 51 37.68 -3.02 15.88
N LEU A 52 37.14 -3.74 14.89
CA LEU A 52 35.91 -3.38 14.19
C LEU A 52 34.69 -3.21 15.12
N ILE A 53 34.56 -4.06 16.13
CA ILE A 53 33.46 -3.99 17.11
C ILE A 53 33.70 -2.86 18.11
N LYS A 54 34.96 -2.60 18.53
CA LYS A 54 35.33 -1.47 19.42
C LYS A 54 35.19 -0.11 18.75
N ASP A 55 35.53 -0.02 17.45
CA ASP A 55 35.46 1.22 16.64
C ASP A 55 34.03 1.57 16.14
N GLY A 56 33.02 0.82 16.55
CA GLY A 56 31.63 1.05 16.18
C GLY A 56 31.27 0.68 14.73
N HIS A 57 32.21 0.13 13.95
CA HIS A 57 31.99 -0.28 12.55
C HIS A 57 31.49 -1.73 12.42
N GLY A 58 31.30 -2.42 13.54
CA GLY A 58 30.99 -3.84 13.61
C GLY A 58 29.84 -4.23 14.54
N THR A 59 28.95 -3.34 14.91
CA THR A 59 27.76 -3.71 15.68
C THR A 59 26.64 -4.14 14.74
N VAL A 60 26.66 -5.41 14.36
CA VAL A 60 25.43 -6.08 14.03
C VAL A 60 24.86 -6.56 15.36
N GLY A 61 23.72 -5.95 15.76
CA GLY A 61 23.07 -6.23 17.01
C GLY A 61 23.70 -5.55 18.23
N GLY A 62 24.12 -4.30 18.11
CA GLY A 62 24.26 -3.41 19.26
C GLY A 62 22.86 -3.15 19.82
N ALA A 63 22.38 -4.06 20.69
CA ALA A 63 21.12 -3.85 21.38
C ALA A 63 21.18 -2.49 22.06
N VAL A 64 20.34 -1.55 21.62
CA VAL A 64 20.17 -0.25 22.24
C VAL A 64 19.95 -0.49 23.73
N ARG A 65 20.76 0.11 24.59
CA ARG A 65 20.56 0.00 26.03
C ARG A 65 19.29 0.77 26.38
N VAL A 66 18.20 0.05 26.55
CA VAL A 66 16.91 0.65 26.93
C VAL A 66 17.03 1.26 28.33
N PRO A 67 16.82 2.57 28.51
CA PRO A 67 16.80 3.18 29.83
C PRO A 67 15.67 2.56 30.66
N PRO A 68 15.87 2.25 31.96
CA PRO A 68 14.83 1.64 32.78
C PRO A 68 13.66 2.61 33.00
N ASN A 69 12.45 2.06 33.13
CA ASN A 69 11.33 2.81 33.69
C ASN A 69 11.60 3.15 35.15
N ARG A 70 11.39 4.41 35.55
CA ARG A 70 11.63 4.92 36.91
C ARG A 70 10.37 5.40 37.62
N ILE A 71 9.18 5.27 37.01
CA ILE A 71 7.92 5.65 37.67
C ILE A 71 7.50 4.53 38.64
N PRO A 72 7.50 4.81 39.98
CA PRO A 72 7.11 3.81 40.97
C PRO A 72 5.65 3.35 40.82
N ALA A 73 5.35 2.15 41.30
CA ALA A 73 3.99 1.62 41.22
C ALA A 73 2.98 2.40 42.11
N ASP A 74 3.48 3.01 43.15
CA ASP A 74 2.75 3.80 44.16
C ASP A 74 2.98 5.33 44.02
N ALA A 75 3.34 5.80 42.82
CA ALA A 75 3.63 7.21 42.57
C ALA A 75 2.41 8.09 42.87
N GLU A 76 2.52 8.99 43.82
CA GLU A 76 1.54 10.05 44.06
C GLU A 76 1.75 11.25 43.13
N ARG A 77 2.99 11.46 42.66
CA ARG A 77 3.41 12.47 41.71
C ARG A 77 4.53 11.95 40.82
N ILE A 78 4.57 12.38 39.57
CA ILE A 78 5.61 12.03 38.60
C ILE A 78 6.52 13.24 38.42
N ALA A 79 7.84 13.04 38.54
CA ALA A 79 8.85 14.07 38.35
C ALA A 79 9.60 13.89 37.02
N PRO A 80 10.15 14.97 36.41
CA PRO A 80 10.88 14.91 35.14
C PRO A 80 12.02 13.88 35.10
N GLU A 81 12.72 13.66 36.23
CA GLU A 81 13.84 12.72 36.32
C GLU A 81 13.42 11.26 36.22
N GLN A 82 12.12 10.96 36.35
CA GLN A 82 11.55 9.64 36.18
C GLN A 82 11.26 9.31 34.72
N LEU A 83 11.19 10.34 33.85
CA LEU A 83 10.95 10.20 32.41
C LEU A 83 12.28 9.96 31.67
N THR A 84 12.56 8.72 31.29
CA THR A 84 13.87 8.34 30.75
C THR A 84 13.95 8.35 29.23
N LEU A 85 12.82 8.45 28.52
CA LEU A 85 12.73 8.45 27.05
C LEU A 85 12.16 9.77 26.48
N VAL A 86 11.60 10.64 27.31
CA VAL A 86 11.05 11.94 26.91
C VAL A 86 11.44 13.00 27.94
N ARG A 87 11.53 14.25 27.51
CA ARG A 87 11.76 15.40 28.38
C ARG A 87 10.50 16.25 28.43
N LEU A 88 9.89 16.34 29.60
CA LEU A 88 8.77 17.21 29.89
C LEU A 88 9.09 18.00 31.17
N ASP A 89 8.59 19.22 31.26
CA ASP A 89 8.68 19.98 32.53
C ASP A 89 7.59 19.52 33.51
N GLN A 90 7.67 19.99 34.74
CA GLN A 90 6.75 19.55 35.79
C GLN A 90 5.30 19.99 35.53
N GLY A 91 5.11 21.19 34.93
CA GLY A 91 3.77 21.69 34.60
C GLY A 91 3.11 20.86 33.51
N GLU A 92 3.89 20.48 32.49
CA GLU A 92 3.45 19.58 31.41
C GLU A 92 3.06 18.20 31.94
N ILE A 93 3.88 17.64 32.86
CA ILE A 93 3.60 16.34 33.51
C ILE A 93 2.33 16.44 34.36
N ASP A 94 2.20 17.45 35.21
CA ASP A 94 1.04 17.62 36.09
C ASP A 94 -0.25 17.80 35.25
N ALA A 95 -0.21 18.57 34.16
CA ALA A 95 -1.34 18.76 33.24
C ALA A 95 -1.71 17.44 32.50
N LEU A 96 -0.70 16.67 32.10
CA LEU A 96 -0.88 15.38 31.44
C LEU A 96 -1.53 14.36 32.39
N VAL A 97 -0.98 14.23 33.61
CA VAL A 97 -1.44 13.29 34.63
C VAL A 97 -2.88 13.61 35.09
N ALA A 98 -3.28 14.88 35.10
CA ALA A 98 -4.64 15.29 35.42
C ALA A 98 -5.69 14.78 34.40
N ARG A 99 -5.27 14.43 33.18
CA ARG A 99 -6.15 13.85 32.13
C ARG A 99 -6.24 12.33 32.19
N VAL A 100 -5.42 11.68 33.01
CA VAL A 100 -5.41 10.22 33.16
C VAL A 100 -6.36 9.82 34.28
N ASP A 101 -7.29 8.91 34.00
CA ASP A 101 -8.21 8.35 35.00
C ASP A 101 -7.41 7.66 36.10
N GLY A 102 -7.57 8.10 37.35
CA GLY A 102 -6.79 7.62 38.50
C GLY A 102 -5.46 8.35 38.74
N GLY A 103 -5.15 9.38 37.95
CA GLY A 103 -3.99 10.26 38.14
C GLY A 103 -2.64 9.54 38.10
N ALA A 104 -1.66 10.06 38.84
CA ALA A 104 -0.29 9.54 38.86
C ALA A 104 -0.21 8.05 39.25
N ALA A 105 -1.05 7.60 40.17
CA ALA A 105 -1.11 6.19 40.60
C ALA A 105 -1.46 5.22 39.46
N ASN A 106 -2.18 5.68 38.42
CA ASN A 106 -2.53 4.87 37.25
C ASN A 106 -1.52 5.02 36.09
N VAL A 107 -0.56 5.92 36.16
CA VAL A 107 0.48 6.04 35.13
C VAL A 107 1.58 5.03 35.38
N GLN A 108 1.84 4.17 34.39
CA GLN A 108 2.93 3.21 34.44
C GLN A 108 4.21 3.76 33.79
N ASP A 109 4.07 4.44 32.63
CA ASP A 109 5.19 4.95 31.84
C ASP A 109 4.73 6.11 30.93
N ILE A 110 5.69 6.98 30.54
CA ILE A 110 5.48 8.06 29.57
C ILE A 110 6.68 8.10 28.62
N TYR A 111 6.43 8.01 27.31
CA TYR A 111 7.48 8.05 26.30
C TYR A 111 6.96 8.60 24.97
N PRO A 112 7.86 9.01 24.01
CA PRO A 112 7.43 9.58 22.74
C PRO A 112 6.78 8.55 21.84
N LEU A 113 6.09 9.00 20.80
CA LEU A 113 5.57 8.18 19.72
C LEU A 113 6.71 7.65 18.84
N VAL A 114 6.49 6.52 18.20
CA VAL A 114 7.32 6.09 17.08
C VAL A 114 6.87 6.79 15.78
N PRO A 115 7.72 6.89 14.74
CA PRO A 115 7.43 7.68 13.55
C PRO A 115 6.09 7.37 12.88
N MET A 116 5.71 6.09 12.79
CA MET A 116 4.43 5.71 12.20
C MET A 116 3.25 6.18 13.05
N GLN A 117 3.36 6.10 14.39
CA GLN A 117 2.33 6.63 15.28
C GLN A 117 2.17 8.15 15.14
N GLU A 118 3.26 8.90 14.94
CA GLU A 118 3.21 10.35 14.69
C GLU A 118 2.41 10.66 13.41
N GLY A 119 2.67 9.90 12.33
CA GLY A 119 1.93 10.05 11.08
C GLY A 119 0.44 9.72 11.22
N MET A 120 0.11 8.62 11.90
CA MET A 120 -1.28 8.22 12.15
C MET A 120 -2.02 9.23 13.02
N LEU A 121 -1.38 9.72 14.09
CA LEU A 121 -1.96 10.75 14.95
C LEU A 121 -2.21 12.05 14.17
N PHE A 122 -1.28 12.46 13.33
CA PHE A 122 -1.44 13.64 12.48
C PHE A 122 -2.68 13.50 11.56
N HIS A 123 -2.86 12.37 10.89
CA HIS A 123 -4.05 12.13 10.06
C HIS A 123 -5.33 12.04 10.89
N HIS A 124 -5.28 11.40 12.07
CA HIS A 124 -6.39 11.37 13.01
C HIS A 124 -6.85 12.79 13.39
N LEU A 125 -5.91 13.70 13.63
CA LEU A 125 -6.20 15.09 14.01
C LEU A 125 -6.73 15.94 12.85
N LEU A 126 -6.26 15.68 11.62
CA LEU A 126 -6.76 16.36 10.42
C LEU A 126 -8.19 15.97 10.06
N SER A 127 -8.57 14.73 10.30
CA SER A 127 -9.90 14.23 9.98
C SER A 127 -10.91 14.68 11.02
N GLN A 128 -11.97 15.37 10.59
CA GLN A 128 -13.08 15.77 11.49
C GLN A 128 -14.18 14.70 11.57
N GLN A 129 -14.28 13.83 10.57
CA GLN A 129 -15.29 12.76 10.50
C GLN A 129 -14.60 11.45 10.09
N GLY A 130 -14.89 10.39 10.86
CA GLY A 130 -14.31 9.08 10.63
C GLY A 130 -12.82 9.00 10.95
N ASP A 131 -12.26 7.80 10.77
CA ASP A 131 -10.86 7.52 11.00
C ASP A 131 -10.37 6.39 10.09
N ALA A 132 -9.38 6.67 9.24
CA ALA A 132 -8.81 5.69 8.32
C ALA A 132 -8.02 4.58 9.04
N TYR A 133 -7.61 4.84 10.27
CA TYR A 133 -6.82 3.90 11.08
C TYR A 133 -7.65 3.19 12.17
N LEU A 134 -8.96 3.30 12.09
CA LEU A 134 -9.88 2.54 12.94
C LEU A 134 -10.30 1.26 12.22
N GLU A 135 -9.76 0.15 12.67
CA GLU A 135 -10.13 -1.19 12.20
C GLU A 135 -11.44 -1.65 12.84
N SER A 136 -12.18 -2.48 12.13
CA SER A 136 -13.43 -2.97 12.62
C SER A 136 -13.71 -4.41 12.21
N TYR A 137 -14.16 -5.20 13.19
CA TYR A 137 -14.42 -6.63 13.08
C TYR A 137 -15.82 -6.93 13.53
N LEU A 138 -16.59 -7.68 12.74
CA LEU A 138 -17.89 -8.20 13.13
C LEU A 138 -17.79 -9.67 13.50
N LEU A 139 -18.06 -9.99 14.75
CA LEU A 139 -17.98 -11.32 15.31
C LEU A 139 -19.38 -11.80 15.72
N ALA A 140 -19.65 -13.10 15.58
CA ALA A 140 -20.87 -13.72 16.07
C ALA A 140 -20.58 -14.74 17.16
N PHE A 141 -21.39 -14.72 18.23
CA PHE A 141 -21.31 -15.60 19.39
C PHE A 141 -22.65 -16.29 19.57
N ARG A 142 -22.65 -17.59 19.81
CA ARG A 142 -23.90 -18.37 19.97
C ARG A 142 -24.70 -17.97 21.21
N THR A 143 -24.03 -17.63 22.32
CA THR A 143 -24.70 -17.27 23.56
C THR A 143 -24.07 -16.04 24.22
N ARG A 144 -24.80 -15.40 25.13
CA ARG A 144 -24.29 -14.30 25.93
C ARG A 144 -23.13 -14.74 26.84
N GLU A 145 -23.22 -15.89 27.43
CA GLU A 145 -22.18 -16.44 28.31
C GLU A 145 -20.89 -16.68 27.55
N ARG A 146 -20.99 -17.09 26.27
CA ARG A 146 -19.83 -17.26 25.40
C ARG A 146 -19.14 -15.92 25.10
N LEU A 147 -19.93 -14.89 24.82
CA LEU A 147 -19.46 -13.52 24.65
C LEU A 147 -18.76 -13.01 25.92
N ASP A 148 -19.41 -13.16 27.09
CA ASP A 148 -18.87 -12.65 28.36
C ASP A 148 -17.54 -13.34 28.71
N ARG A 149 -17.39 -14.63 28.44
CA ARG A 149 -16.09 -15.34 28.61
C ARG A 149 -15.01 -14.77 27.70
N PHE A 150 -15.33 -14.54 26.42
CA PHE A 150 -14.38 -13.94 25.47
C PHE A 150 -13.95 -12.54 25.93
N LEU A 151 -14.89 -11.69 26.32
CA LEU A 151 -14.59 -10.33 26.80
C LEU A 151 -13.74 -10.34 28.08
N SER A 152 -14.00 -11.29 28.99
CA SER A 152 -13.19 -11.48 30.19
C SER A 152 -11.76 -11.89 29.85
N ALA A 153 -11.57 -12.79 28.88
CA ALA A 153 -10.25 -13.18 28.41
C ALA A 153 -9.54 -12.02 27.69
N LEU A 154 -10.26 -11.28 26.85
CA LEU A 154 -9.70 -10.10 26.17
C LEU A 154 -9.27 -9.01 27.16
N GLN A 155 -10.04 -8.78 28.24
CA GLN A 155 -9.61 -7.88 29.33
C GLN A 155 -8.30 -8.36 29.99
N GLN A 156 -8.16 -9.65 30.22
CA GLN A 156 -6.91 -10.18 30.77
C GLN A 156 -5.72 -9.99 29.83
N VAL A 157 -5.90 -10.08 28.49
CA VAL A 157 -4.85 -9.74 27.53
C VAL A 157 -4.51 -8.25 27.59
N ILE A 158 -5.49 -7.37 27.72
CA ILE A 158 -5.28 -5.92 27.90
C ILE A 158 -4.47 -5.66 29.18
N ASP A 159 -4.79 -6.33 30.26
CA ASP A 159 -4.09 -6.16 31.54
C ASP A 159 -2.62 -6.66 31.47
N ARG A 160 -2.34 -7.64 30.62
CA ARG A 160 -0.99 -8.17 30.41
C ARG A 160 -0.09 -7.24 29.63
N HIS A 161 -0.59 -6.59 28.57
CA HIS A 161 0.21 -5.84 27.60
C HIS A 161 0.09 -4.34 27.80
N ASP A 162 1.22 -3.66 27.97
CA ASP A 162 1.29 -2.23 28.22
C ASP A 162 0.73 -1.38 27.09
N ILE A 163 1.06 -1.72 25.83
CA ILE A 163 0.56 -0.98 24.65
C ILE A 163 -0.97 -0.99 24.55
N LEU A 164 -1.65 -2.06 24.96
CA LEU A 164 -3.10 -2.13 24.94
C LEU A 164 -3.76 -1.24 26.02
N ARG A 165 -2.96 -0.76 27.00
CA ARG A 165 -3.36 0.17 28.04
C ARG A 165 -2.77 1.57 27.84
N THR A 166 -2.44 1.91 26.60
CA THR A 166 -1.76 3.16 26.25
C THR A 166 -2.76 4.15 25.63
N ALA A 167 -2.64 5.42 26.04
CA ALA A 167 -3.35 6.57 25.48
C ALA A 167 -2.35 7.59 24.91
N PHE A 168 -2.81 8.48 24.02
CA PHE A 168 -1.97 9.39 23.26
C PHE A 168 -2.34 10.84 23.58
N PHE A 169 -1.34 11.68 23.82
CA PHE A 169 -1.51 13.08 24.21
C PHE A 169 -0.56 13.98 23.41
N TRP A 170 -1.06 15.15 23.01
CA TRP A 170 -0.32 16.13 22.19
C TRP A 170 -0.58 17.59 22.59
N GLU A 171 -1.76 17.90 23.14
CA GLU A 171 -2.16 19.27 23.44
C GLU A 171 -1.36 19.83 24.60
N GLY A 172 -0.76 21.01 24.38
CA GLY A 172 0.03 21.70 25.40
C GLY A 172 1.38 21.06 25.68
N LEU A 173 1.84 20.12 24.82
CA LEU A 173 3.12 19.44 24.96
C LEU A 173 4.08 19.82 23.82
N PRO A 174 5.40 19.89 24.05
CA PRO A 174 6.39 20.15 23.00
C PRO A 174 6.45 19.03 21.95
N HIS A 175 6.12 17.80 22.34
CA HIS A 175 6.05 16.62 21.50
C HIS A 175 4.88 15.73 21.95
N SER A 176 4.27 15.04 21.01
CA SER A 176 3.25 14.04 21.30
C SER A 176 3.85 12.88 22.12
N VAL A 177 3.11 12.41 23.11
CA VAL A 177 3.55 11.30 23.98
C VAL A 177 2.48 10.22 24.07
N GLN A 178 2.95 9.01 24.35
CA GLN A 178 2.08 7.91 24.78
C GLN A 178 2.24 7.71 26.30
N VAL A 179 1.10 7.53 26.94
CA VAL A 179 0.99 7.30 28.38
C VAL A 179 0.45 5.90 28.62
N VAL A 180 1.29 5.05 29.17
CA VAL A 180 0.90 3.71 29.58
C VAL A 180 0.18 3.77 30.92
N GLN A 181 -1.03 3.27 30.98
CA GLN A 181 -1.80 3.16 32.21
C GLN A 181 -1.59 1.79 32.86
N ARG A 182 -1.68 1.72 34.19
CA ARG A 182 -1.60 0.45 34.93
C ARG A 182 -2.87 -0.37 34.77
N ARG A 183 -3.99 0.32 34.62
CA ARG A 183 -5.33 -0.27 34.44
C ARG A 183 -6.09 0.46 33.35
N ALA A 184 -6.70 -0.29 32.47
CA ALA A 184 -7.59 0.23 31.42
C ALA A 184 -8.72 -0.79 31.21
N THR A 185 -9.96 -0.37 31.34
CA THR A 185 -11.12 -1.26 31.23
C THR A 185 -11.68 -1.20 29.81
N LEU A 186 -11.87 -2.36 29.17
CA LEU A 186 -12.47 -2.49 27.85
C LEU A 186 -13.92 -2.00 27.86
N PRO A 187 -14.29 -0.96 27.13
CA PRO A 187 -15.65 -0.47 27.08
C PRO A 187 -16.57 -1.46 26.35
N LEU A 188 -17.62 -1.90 27.00
CA LEU A 188 -18.70 -2.69 26.41
C LEU A 188 -19.98 -1.87 26.34
N ASN A 189 -20.49 -1.64 25.13
CA ASN A 189 -21.75 -0.99 24.87
C ASN A 189 -22.74 -2.01 24.28
N VAL A 190 -23.77 -2.38 25.03
CA VAL A 190 -24.87 -3.22 24.55
C VAL A 190 -25.92 -2.33 23.93
N VAL A 191 -26.24 -2.53 22.66
CA VAL A 191 -27.20 -1.73 21.91
C VAL A 191 -28.42 -2.56 21.53
N GLU A 192 -29.59 -1.94 21.62
CA GLU A 192 -30.82 -2.51 21.10
C GLU A 192 -31.02 -2.06 19.66
N LEU A 193 -31.17 -3.02 18.75
CA LEU A 193 -31.43 -2.84 17.33
C LEU A 193 -32.72 -3.54 16.95
N ASP A 194 -33.57 -2.89 16.14
CA ASP A 194 -34.83 -3.46 15.70
C ASP A 194 -34.65 -4.31 14.44
N PRO A 195 -34.93 -5.62 14.47
CA PRO A 195 -34.81 -6.47 13.28
C PRO A 195 -35.75 -6.06 12.13
N ARG A 196 -36.79 -5.22 12.41
CA ARG A 196 -37.68 -4.68 11.37
C ARG A 196 -36.99 -3.63 10.49
N ASP A 197 -35.93 -3.00 10.99
CA ASP A 197 -35.12 -2.02 10.24
C ASP A 197 -34.03 -2.66 9.36
N GLY A 198 -33.98 -4.01 9.30
CA GLY A 198 -33.06 -4.78 8.49
C GLY A 198 -32.17 -5.73 9.29
N ASP A 199 -31.18 -6.29 8.64
CA ASP A 199 -30.20 -7.20 9.27
C ASP A 199 -29.44 -6.52 10.42
N VAL A 200 -29.43 -7.15 11.59
CA VAL A 200 -28.84 -6.60 12.82
C VAL A 200 -27.32 -6.38 12.67
N GLY A 201 -26.64 -7.25 11.93
CA GLY A 201 -25.22 -7.10 11.65
C GLY A 201 -24.94 -5.87 10.79
N GLN A 202 -25.73 -5.66 9.75
CA GLN A 202 -25.62 -4.48 8.88
C GLN A 202 -25.94 -3.18 9.63
N GLN A 203 -26.96 -3.17 10.51
CA GLN A 203 -27.28 -2.02 11.36
C GLN A 203 -26.12 -1.70 12.32
N LEU A 204 -25.50 -2.73 12.93
CA LEU A 204 -24.36 -2.58 13.83
C LEU A 204 -23.14 -2.04 13.08
N GLU A 205 -22.89 -2.55 11.86
CA GLU A 205 -21.84 -2.05 10.98
C GLU A 205 -22.05 -0.60 10.56
N ALA A 206 -23.26 -0.24 10.17
CA ALA A 206 -23.57 1.12 9.74
C ALA A 206 -23.47 2.14 10.88
N ARG A 207 -23.91 1.76 12.10
CA ARG A 207 -23.91 2.64 13.28
C ARG A 207 -22.49 2.95 13.77
N TYR A 208 -21.57 2.00 13.64
CA TYR A 208 -20.18 2.11 14.09
C TYR A 208 -19.18 1.97 12.93
N ASP A 209 -19.54 2.55 11.78
CA ASP A 209 -18.67 2.55 10.60
C ASP A 209 -17.48 3.50 10.83
N PRO A 210 -16.23 3.04 10.69
CA PRO A 210 -15.03 3.89 10.77
C PRO A 210 -15.05 5.11 9.83
N ARG A 211 -15.89 5.14 8.79
CA ARG A 211 -16.07 6.32 7.92
C ARG A 211 -16.72 7.52 8.64
N SER A 212 -17.48 7.27 9.68
CA SER A 212 -18.19 8.29 10.44
C SER A 212 -17.95 8.19 11.94
N HIS A 213 -17.45 7.05 12.42
CA HIS A 213 -17.17 6.79 13.83
C HIS A 213 -15.71 7.03 14.15
N ARG A 214 -15.43 7.56 15.34
CA ARG A 214 -14.09 7.79 15.87
C ARG A 214 -14.01 7.32 17.30
N ILE A 215 -12.83 6.92 17.74
CA ILE A 215 -12.55 6.68 19.15
C ILE A 215 -11.66 7.80 19.70
N ASP A 216 -11.79 8.08 21.00
CA ASP A 216 -10.93 9.03 21.69
C ASP A 216 -9.59 8.38 21.98
N VAL A 217 -8.55 8.74 21.21
CA VAL A 217 -7.21 8.20 21.37
C VAL A 217 -6.50 8.68 22.65
N GLY A 218 -7.06 9.70 23.35
CA GLY A 218 -6.63 10.12 24.67
C GLY A 218 -7.14 9.23 25.81
N ARG A 219 -7.87 8.15 25.51
CA ARG A 219 -8.42 7.20 26.49
C ARG A 219 -8.02 5.76 26.16
N ALA A 220 -7.36 5.09 27.11
CA ALA A 220 -7.05 3.68 27.00
C ALA A 220 -8.20 2.79 27.53
N PRO A 221 -8.40 1.59 26.94
CA PRO A 221 -7.73 1.05 25.76
C PRO A 221 -8.23 1.68 24.46
N LEU A 222 -7.40 1.69 23.40
CA LEU A 222 -7.82 2.12 22.06
C LEU A 222 -8.65 1.04 21.37
N MET A 223 -9.54 0.45 22.11
CA MET A 223 -10.50 -0.59 21.68
C MET A 223 -11.87 -0.29 22.24
N GLN A 224 -12.92 -0.60 21.45
CA GLN A 224 -14.33 -0.51 21.89
C GLN A 224 -15.10 -1.73 21.41
N VAL A 225 -16.05 -2.18 22.23
CA VAL A 225 -16.93 -3.30 21.93
C VAL A 225 -18.39 -2.83 21.93
N HIS A 226 -19.06 -3.06 20.81
CA HIS A 226 -20.50 -2.81 20.67
C HIS A 226 -21.20 -4.14 20.39
N ALA A 227 -22.11 -4.55 21.25
CA ALA A 227 -22.80 -5.84 21.16
C ALA A 227 -24.31 -5.65 20.96
N ALA A 228 -24.91 -6.46 20.10
CA ALA A 228 -26.35 -6.51 19.88
C ALA A 228 -26.83 -7.96 19.83
N HIS A 229 -28.04 -8.21 20.32
CA HIS A 229 -28.67 -9.52 20.21
C HIS A 229 -29.43 -9.63 18.88
N ASP A 230 -29.00 -10.57 18.02
CA ASP A 230 -29.72 -10.95 16.82
C ASP A 230 -30.73 -12.06 17.15
N ALA A 231 -31.97 -11.63 17.48
CA ALA A 231 -33.03 -12.54 17.86
C ALA A 231 -33.46 -13.49 16.71
N ALA A 232 -33.32 -13.05 15.46
CA ALA A 232 -33.65 -13.88 14.29
C ALA A 232 -32.62 -14.98 14.07
N GLY A 233 -31.34 -14.67 14.26
CA GLY A 233 -30.23 -15.63 14.17
C GLY A 233 -29.99 -16.40 15.48
N GLY A 234 -30.64 -16.05 16.59
CA GLY A 234 -30.44 -16.66 17.90
C GLY A 234 -29.02 -16.51 18.44
N ARG A 235 -28.33 -15.38 18.16
CA ARG A 235 -26.92 -15.16 18.43
C ARG A 235 -26.63 -13.74 18.90
N TRP A 236 -25.47 -13.52 19.46
CA TRP A 236 -24.94 -12.21 19.77
C TRP A 236 -23.97 -11.75 18.69
N LEU A 237 -24.17 -10.55 18.17
CA LEU A 237 -23.26 -9.90 17.23
C LEU A 237 -22.44 -8.85 17.95
N VAL A 238 -21.15 -8.79 17.64
CA VAL A 238 -20.20 -7.89 18.28
C VAL A 238 -19.41 -7.13 17.22
N ARG A 239 -19.48 -5.81 17.29
CA ARG A 239 -18.58 -4.92 16.56
C ARG A 239 -17.40 -4.59 17.46
N LEU A 240 -16.24 -5.17 17.19
CA LEU A 240 -14.97 -4.82 17.83
C LEU A 240 -14.30 -3.75 16.99
N LEU A 241 -14.01 -2.61 17.59
CA LEU A 241 -13.24 -1.51 17.01
C LEU A 241 -11.87 -1.48 17.68
N SER A 242 -10.82 -1.28 16.90
CA SER A 242 -9.43 -1.23 17.36
C SER A 242 -8.65 -0.17 16.57
N HIS A 243 -7.88 0.67 17.24
CA HIS A 243 -7.13 1.72 16.55
C HIS A 243 -5.68 1.31 16.29
N HIS A 244 -5.22 1.51 15.07
CA HIS A 244 -3.88 1.17 14.62
C HIS A 244 -2.74 1.82 15.44
N LEU A 245 -2.97 2.93 16.14
CA LEU A 245 -1.95 3.53 17.04
C LEU A 245 -1.44 2.55 18.10
N ALA A 246 -2.27 1.58 18.52
CA ALA A 246 -1.89 0.60 19.56
C ALA A 246 -1.65 -0.79 18.99
N VAL A 247 -2.22 -1.15 17.84
CA VAL A 247 -2.16 -2.51 17.29
C VAL A 247 -1.91 -2.50 15.79
N ASP A 248 -1.13 -3.44 15.31
CA ASP A 248 -1.08 -3.84 13.91
C ASP A 248 -1.81 -5.18 13.71
N HIS A 249 -1.99 -5.60 12.47
CA HIS A 249 -2.69 -6.85 12.13
C HIS A 249 -2.11 -8.08 12.88
N THR A 250 -0.79 -8.22 12.91
CA THR A 250 -0.11 -9.32 13.62
C THR A 250 -0.35 -9.27 15.12
N THR A 251 -0.38 -8.06 15.70
CA THR A 251 -0.70 -7.84 17.10
C THR A 251 -2.11 -8.29 17.42
N LEU A 252 -3.09 -7.96 16.58
CA LEU A 252 -4.47 -8.36 16.82
C LEU A 252 -4.66 -9.88 16.74
N GLU A 253 -4.01 -10.55 15.78
CA GLU A 253 -4.03 -12.02 15.72
C GLU A 253 -3.53 -12.63 17.03
N ARG A 254 -2.41 -12.13 17.57
CA ARG A 254 -1.86 -12.58 18.86
C ARG A 254 -2.77 -12.27 20.03
N VAL A 255 -3.41 -11.11 20.06
CA VAL A 255 -4.42 -10.78 21.09
C VAL A 255 -5.53 -11.83 21.11
N ILE A 256 -6.03 -12.23 19.95
CA ILE A 256 -7.06 -13.26 19.82
C ILE A 256 -6.53 -14.64 20.23
N GLU A 257 -5.29 -14.99 19.86
CA GLU A 257 -4.65 -16.25 20.26
C GLU A 257 -4.43 -16.33 21.77
N GLU A 258 -3.93 -15.26 22.40
CA GLU A 258 -3.77 -15.20 23.85
C GLU A 258 -5.13 -15.26 24.57
N ALA A 259 -6.15 -14.54 24.09
CA ALA A 259 -7.49 -14.62 24.66
C ALA A 259 -8.04 -16.05 24.61
N ARG A 260 -7.86 -16.77 23.50
CA ARG A 260 -8.24 -18.18 23.38
C ARG A 260 -7.47 -19.10 24.34
N ALA A 261 -6.17 -18.88 24.48
CA ALA A 261 -5.35 -19.65 25.43
C ALA A 261 -5.82 -19.45 26.89
N ILE A 262 -6.17 -18.20 27.26
CA ILE A 262 -6.73 -17.86 28.55
C ILE A 262 -8.09 -18.55 28.78
N GLU A 263 -8.99 -18.52 27.80
CA GLU A 263 -10.29 -19.20 27.88
C GLU A 263 -10.15 -20.71 28.06
N GLN A 264 -9.08 -21.28 27.52
CA GLN A 264 -8.75 -22.71 27.64
C GLN A 264 -8.01 -23.07 28.96
N GLY A 265 -7.85 -22.09 29.88
CA GLY A 265 -7.14 -22.27 31.12
C GLY A 265 -5.62 -22.39 30.97
N ARG A 266 -5.05 -21.97 29.85
CA ARG A 266 -3.61 -22.03 29.53
C ARG A 266 -2.92 -20.66 29.68
N ALA A 267 -3.42 -19.82 30.57
CA ALA A 267 -2.84 -18.49 30.80
C ALA A 267 -1.38 -18.56 31.29
N GLU A 268 -1.03 -19.60 32.04
CA GLU A 268 0.32 -19.81 32.58
C GLU A 268 1.34 -20.23 31.50
N ASP A 269 0.86 -20.80 30.38
CA ASP A 269 1.71 -21.19 29.25
C ASP A 269 2.13 -19.98 28.39
N LEU A 270 1.44 -18.85 28.57
CA LEU A 270 1.72 -17.66 27.79
C LEU A 270 3.06 -17.02 28.17
N PRO A 271 3.90 -16.66 27.20
CA PRO A 271 5.20 -16.06 27.47
C PRO A 271 5.04 -14.72 28.21
N ARG A 272 6.06 -14.35 28.99
CA ARG A 272 6.06 -13.03 29.64
C ARG A 272 5.98 -11.91 28.58
N PRO A 273 5.07 -10.91 28.74
CA PRO A 273 4.95 -9.79 27.81
C PRO A 273 6.24 -8.97 27.73
N GLU A 274 6.58 -8.54 26.52
CA GLU A 274 7.67 -7.59 26.27
C GLU A 274 7.12 -6.17 26.30
N PRO A 275 7.69 -5.25 27.09
CA PRO A 275 7.24 -3.86 27.13
C PRO A 275 7.48 -3.13 25.81
N PHE A 276 6.46 -2.42 25.31
CA PHE A 276 6.55 -1.66 24.06
C PHE A 276 7.60 -0.53 24.12
N ARG A 277 7.91 -0.02 25.34
CA ARG A 277 9.00 0.94 25.52
C ARG A 277 10.34 0.47 24.95
N ASN A 278 10.60 -0.87 24.92
CA ASN A 278 11.83 -1.42 24.35
C ASN A 278 11.94 -1.11 22.86
N PHE A 279 10.84 -1.26 22.15
CA PHE A 279 10.75 -0.88 20.73
C PHE A 279 10.89 0.64 20.52
N VAL A 280 10.20 1.44 21.36
CA VAL A 280 10.32 2.92 21.28
C VAL A 280 11.76 3.37 21.51
N ALA A 281 12.43 2.81 22.51
CA ALA A 281 13.85 3.12 22.76
C ALA A 281 14.73 2.74 21.57
N GLN A 282 14.50 1.60 20.96
CA GLN A 282 15.24 1.14 19.80
C GLN A 282 15.02 2.05 18.59
N ALA A 283 13.75 2.42 18.32
CA ALA A 283 13.40 3.33 17.24
C ALA A 283 14.00 4.73 17.42
N ARG A 284 14.14 5.20 18.67
CA ARG A 284 14.61 6.57 18.97
C ARG A 284 16.12 6.68 19.23
N LEU A 285 16.76 5.62 19.72
CA LEU A 285 18.17 5.63 20.14
C LEU A 285 19.05 4.73 19.24
N GLY A 286 18.49 4.10 18.23
CA GLY A 286 19.18 3.22 17.28
C GLY A 286 19.96 4.01 16.23
N VAL A 287 19.55 3.91 14.96
CA VAL A 287 20.18 4.65 13.85
C VAL A 287 19.93 6.15 14.01
N SER A 288 20.96 6.97 13.82
CA SER A 288 20.83 8.42 13.96
C SER A 288 20.00 9.05 12.84
N GLU A 289 19.37 10.20 13.11
CA GLU A 289 18.64 10.96 12.09
C GLU A 289 19.55 11.38 10.92
N ALA A 290 20.81 11.72 11.21
CA ALA A 290 21.80 12.06 10.19
C ALA A 290 22.12 10.89 9.24
N ASP A 291 22.19 9.66 9.78
CA ASP A 291 22.41 8.46 8.96
C ASP A 291 21.18 8.13 8.10
N HIS A 292 19.98 8.30 8.65
CA HIS A 292 18.74 8.18 7.89
C HIS A 292 18.69 9.23 6.77
N GLU A 293 19.01 10.49 7.06
CA GLU A 293 19.03 11.58 6.08
C GLU A 293 20.03 11.30 4.97
N ALA A 294 21.26 10.91 5.31
CA ALA A 294 22.30 10.59 4.34
C ALA A 294 21.85 9.45 3.37
N TYR A 295 21.24 8.40 3.91
CA TYR A 295 20.70 7.29 3.13
C TYR A 295 19.61 7.75 2.15
N PHE A 296 18.57 8.43 2.64
CA PHE A 296 17.47 8.85 1.79
C PHE A 296 17.89 9.93 0.79
N ARG A 297 18.78 10.83 1.15
CA ARG A 297 19.31 11.83 0.22
C ARG A 297 20.09 11.18 -0.93
N ALA A 298 20.85 10.13 -0.65
CA ALA A 298 21.55 9.36 -1.69
C ALA A 298 20.58 8.61 -2.62
N LYS A 299 19.44 8.12 -2.10
CA LYS A 299 18.46 7.34 -2.88
C LYS A 299 17.44 8.19 -3.60
N LEU A 300 17.02 9.33 -3.05
CA LEU A 300 15.85 10.10 -3.48
C LEU A 300 16.18 11.54 -3.90
N GLY A 301 17.43 12.02 -3.71
CA GLY A 301 17.76 13.43 -3.88
C GLY A 301 17.59 13.98 -5.30
N ASP A 302 17.56 13.10 -6.31
CA ASP A 302 17.33 13.44 -7.72
C ASP A 302 15.87 13.16 -8.17
N ILE A 303 14.97 12.79 -7.25
CA ILE A 303 13.53 12.62 -7.56
C ILE A 303 12.83 13.95 -7.32
N ASP A 304 12.27 14.53 -8.37
CA ASP A 304 11.59 15.83 -8.37
C ASP A 304 10.07 15.75 -8.65
N GLU A 305 9.58 14.58 -9.07
CA GLU A 305 8.17 14.34 -9.34
C GLU A 305 7.66 13.08 -8.63
N PRO A 306 6.40 13.09 -8.15
CA PRO A 306 5.80 11.95 -7.49
C PRO A 306 5.47 10.80 -8.46
N THR A 307 5.42 9.59 -7.95
CA THR A 307 4.86 8.45 -8.69
C THR A 307 3.35 8.35 -8.42
N ALA A 308 2.55 8.67 -9.45
CA ALA A 308 1.09 8.74 -9.38
C ALA A 308 0.45 7.77 -10.39
N PRO A 309 0.29 6.48 -10.06
CA PRO A 309 -0.34 5.51 -10.94
C PRO A 309 -1.79 5.92 -11.24
N PHE A 310 -2.20 5.79 -12.49
CA PHE A 310 -3.52 6.22 -13.01
C PHE A 310 -3.86 7.70 -12.73
N GLY A 311 -2.86 8.54 -12.47
CA GLY A 311 -3.06 9.94 -12.08
C GLY A 311 -3.54 10.15 -10.64
N LEU A 312 -3.58 9.10 -9.82
CA LEU A 312 -4.01 9.18 -8.42
C LEU A 312 -2.89 9.79 -7.58
N LEU A 313 -3.14 10.94 -6.95
CA LEU A 313 -2.16 11.68 -6.13
C LEU A 313 -2.61 11.87 -4.69
N SER A 314 -3.94 11.88 -4.42
CA SER A 314 -4.45 12.24 -3.11
C SER A 314 -4.24 11.12 -2.09
N VAL A 315 -3.30 11.30 -1.17
CA VAL A 315 -3.11 10.46 0.02
C VAL A 315 -3.89 10.97 1.24
N GLN A 316 -4.75 11.98 1.05
CA GLN A 316 -5.60 12.57 2.09
C GLN A 316 -7.05 12.06 1.99
N GLY A 317 -7.28 11.00 1.24
CA GLY A 317 -8.60 10.37 1.13
C GLY A 317 -9.06 9.81 2.48
N ASP A 318 -10.36 9.96 2.76
CA ASP A 318 -10.99 9.43 3.97
C ASP A 318 -11.38 7.93 3.85
N GLY A 319 -10.94 7.27 2.78
CA GLY A 319 -11.21 5.86 2.51
C GLY A 319 -12.68 5.54 2.16
N ARG A 320 -13.51 6.53 1.83
CA ARG A 320 -14.95 6.31 1.57
C ARG A 320 -15.23 5.58 0.27
N GLU A 321 -14.43 5.81 -0.77
CA GLU A 321 -14.61 5.27 -2.12
C GLU A 321 -13.49 4.28 -2.47
N ILE A 322 -13.15 3.37 -1.57
CA ILE A 322 -12.19 2.31 -1.85
C ILE A 322 -12.92 1.09 -2.41
N ALA A 323 -12.56 0.71 -3.64
CA ALA A 323 -12.91 -0.57 -4.22
C ALA A 323 -11.81 -1.59 -3.93
N GLU A 324 -12.19 -2.83 -3.68
CA GLU A 324 -11.27 -3.91 -3.36
C GLU A 324 -11.50 -5.11 -4.26
N ALA A 325 -10.41 -5.79 -4.62
CA ALA A 325 -10.42 -7.07 -5.28
C ALA A 325 -9.32 -7.97 -4.74
N ALA A 326 -9.61 -9.24 -4.62
CA ALA A 326 -8.64 -10.26 -4.24
C ALA A 326 -8.47 -11.31 -5.34
N ARG A 327 -7.24 -11.85 -5.46
CA ARG A 327 -6.91 -12.91 -6.42
C ARG A 327 -5.82 -13.81 -5.87
N THR A 328 -6.06 -15.11 -5.81
CA THR A 328 -5.04 -16.08 -5.49
C THR A 328 -4.29 -16.47 -6.76
N LEU A 329 -2.95 -16.46 -6.72
CA LEU A 329 -2.12 -16.87 -7.83
C LEU A 329 -2.20 -18.39 -8.03
N LYS A 330 -2.07 -18.84 -9.28
CA LYS A 330 -2.02 -20.26 -9.61
C LYS A 330 -0.85 -20.93 -8.88
N PRO A 331 -1.02 -22.19 -8.41
CA PRO A 331 0.04 -22.92 -7.70
C PRO A 331 1.33 -23.05 -8.52
N GLU A 332 1.22 -23.20 -9.84
CA GLU A 332 2.36 -23.32 -10.75
C GLU A 332 3.21 -22.05 -10.76
N LEU A 333 2.55 -20.89 -10.83
CA LEU A 333 3.21 -19.59 -10.78
C LEU A 333 3.85 -19.35 -9.40
N SER A 334 3.11 -19.63 -8.32
CA SER A 334 3.61 -19.54 -6.94
C SER A 334 4.83 -20.42 -6.73
N GLY A 335 4.80 -21.65 -7.24
CA GLY A 335 5.92 -22.60 -7.20
C GLY A 335 7.14 -22.11 -7.99
N ALA A 336 6.93 -21.58 -9.21
CA ALA A 336 8.00 -21.03 -10.05
C ALA A 336 8.70 -19.83 -9.39
N LEU A 337 7.92 -18.86 -8.87
CA LEU A 337 8.46 -17.70 -8.16
C LEU A 337 9.30 -18.11 -6.95
N ARG A 338 8.83 -19.05 -6.12
CA ARG A 338 9.60 -19.58 -4.99
C ARG A 338 10.87 -20.33 -5.44
N GLY A 339 10.79 -21.06 -6.54
CA GLY A 339 11.92 -21.76 -7.16
C GLY A 339 13.01 -20.78 -7.58
N HIS A 340 12.63 -19.70 -8.27
CA HIS A 340 13.55 -18.64 -8.68
C HIS A 340 14.13 -17.88 -7.49
N ALA A 341 13.32 -17.54 -6.49
CA ALA A 341 13.79 -16.88 -5.27
C ALA A 341 14.88 -17.69 -4.57
N ARG A 342 14.65 -19.01 -4.38
CA ARG A 342 15.67 -19.90 -3.79
C ARG A 342 16.92 -20.00 -4.66
N ARG A 343 16.79 -20.15 -5.98
CA ARG A 343 17.91 -20.23 -6.92
C ARG A 343 18.79 -18.98 -6.89
N LEU A 344 18.18 -17.81 -6.77
CA LEU A 344 18.87 -16.52 -6.77
C LEU A 344 19.36 -16.09 -5.38
N GLY A 345 18.96 -16.78 -4.30
CA GLY A 345 19.28 -16.40 -2.93
C GLY A 345 18.58 -15.11 -2.48
N VAL A 346 17.39 -14.84 -3.01
CA VAL A 346 16.59 -13.64 -2.70
C VAL A 346 15.26 -14.02 -2.04
N SER A 347 14.58 -13.05 -1.41
CA SER A 347 13.23 -13.26 -0.87
C SER A 347 12.18 -13.22 -1.98
N ALA A 348 11.06 -13.94 -1.80
CA ALA A 348 9.90 -13.82 -2.68
C ALA A 348 9.34 -12.39 -2.69
N ALA A 349 9.43 -11.68 -1.56
CA ALA A 349 9.05 -10.27 -1.47
C ALA A 349 9.77 -9.41 -2.49
N SER A 350 11.08 -9.66 -2.76
CA SER A 350 11.86 -8.91 -3.76
C SER A 350 11.25 -9.04 -5.16
N MET A 351 10.76 -10.23 -5.52
CA MET A 351 10.11 -10.47 -6.81
C MET A 351 8.76 -9.73 -6.91
N MET A 352 8.00 -9.68 -5.80
CA MET A 352 6.75 -8.93 -5.73
C MET A 352 6.99 -7.42 -5.89
N HIS A 353 8.06 -6.89 -5.27
CA HIS A 353 8.44 -5.48 -5.44
C HIS A 353 8.84 -5.16 -6.89
N VAL A 354 9.60 -6.06 -7.54
CA VAL A 354 9.98 -5.89 -8.96
C VAL A 354 8.74 -5.89 -9.86
N ALA A 355 7.83 -6.85 -9.70
CA ALA A 355 6.60 -6.91 -10.46
C ALA A 355 5.71 -5.67 -10.23
N TRP A 356 5.62 -5.21 -8.97
CA TRP A 356 4.87 -3.99 -8.67
C TRP A 356 5.50 -2.75 -9.30
N GLY A 357 6.82 -2.60 -9.25
CA GLY A 357 7.54 -1.53 -9.94
C GLY A 357 7.28 -1.52 -11.45
N LEU A 358 7.19 -2.70 -12.09
CA LEU A 358 6.78 -2.84 -13.50
C LEU A 358 5.37 -2.31 -13.74
N VAL A 359 4.40 -2.73 -12.91
CA VAL A 359 3.00 -2.24 -13.01
C VAL A 359 2.95 -0.73 -12.86
N LEU A 360 3.64 -0.17 -11.86
CA LEU A 360 3.70 1.27 -11.64
C LEU A 360 4.36 2.01 -12.80
N SER A 361 5.44 1.47 -13.35
CA SER A 361 6.11 2.03 -14.53
C SER A 361 5.16 2.15 -15.71
N ARG A 362 4.35 1.12 -15.98
CA ARG A 362 3.40 1.11 -17.11
C ARG A 362 2.20 2.02 -16.88
N THR A 363 1.71 2.09 -15.64
CA THR A 363 0.53 2.91 -15.30
C THR A 363 0.84 4.40 -15.11
N THR A 364 2.12 4.75 -14.97
CA THR A 364 2.59 6.15 -14.91
C THR A 364 3.27 6.61 -16.19
N GLY A 365 3.69 5.69 -17.07
CA GLY A 365 4.53 5.99 -18.23
C GLY A 365 6.00 6.33 -17.87
N ARG A 366 6.44 6.08 -16.61
CA ARG A 366 7.78 6.43 -16.12
C ARG A 366 8.65 5.19 -15.98
N GLN A 367 9.96 5.34 -16.25
CA GLN A 367 10.93 4.27 -16.05
C GLN A 367 11.58 4.30 -14.65
N ASP A 368 11.41 5.38 -13.92
CA ASP A 368 11.91 5.56 -12.56
C ASP A 368 10.70 5.82 -11.66
N VAL A 369 10.41 4.88 -10.78
CA VAL A 369 9.22 4.89 -9.94
C VAL A 369 9.58 4.76 -8.47
N VAL A 370 8.82 5.47 -7.63
CA VAL A 370 8.92 5.38 -6.17
C VAL A 370 7.57 4.94 -5.62
N PHE A 371 7.58 3.98 -4.72
CA PHE A 371 6.39 3.53 -4.02
C PHE A 371 6.71 3.17 -2.57
N GLY A 372 5.70 3.20 -1.71
CA GLY A 372 5.85 2.80 -0.33
C GLY A 372 5.90 1.29 -0.18
N THR A 373 6.79 0.79 0.69
CA THR A 373 6.73 -0.58 1.19
C THR A 373 6.47 -0.57 2.68
N VAL A 374 5.63 -1.50 3.15
CA VAL A 374 5.38 -1.70 4.58
C VAL A 374 6.47 -2.62 5.13
N LEU A 375 7.19 -2.14 6.11
CA LEU A 375 8.20 -2.88 6.87
C LEU A 375 7.64 -3.28 8.23
N PHE A 376 8.01 -4.46 8.71
CA PHE A 376 7.43 -5.01 9.95
C PHE A 376 8.08 -4.49 11.24
N GLY A 377 9.18 -3.73 11.17
CA GLY A 377 9.81 -3.08 12.32
C GLY A 377 10.31 -4.01 13.44
N ARG A 378 10.25 -5.31 13.24
CA ARG A 378 10.62 -6.32 14.26
C ARG A 378 12.01 -6.91 14.05
N MET A 379 12.66 -6.64 12.92
CA MET A 379 13.91 -7.28 12.52
C MET A 379 15.10 -6.90 13.41
N GLN A 380 15.12 -5.69 13.95
CA GLN A 380 16.18 -5.20 14.82
C GLN A 380 15.90 -5.44 16.31
N GLY A 381 14.72 -5.94 16.68
CA GLY A 381 14.26 -6.08 18.07
C GLY A 381 14.89 -7.21 18.90
N GLY A 382 15.79 -8.00 18.33
CA GLY A 382 16.40 -9.17 19.03
C GLY A 382 15.46 -10.37 19.11
N ALA A 383 15.90 -11.46 19.74
CA ALA A 383 15.23 -12.78 19.76
C ALA A 383 13.83 -12.81 20.42
N GLN A 384 13.36 -11.70 21.02
CA GLN A 384 12.05 -11.61 21.68
C GLN A 384 11.09 -10.60 21.04
N SER A 385 11.51 -9.85 20.02
CA SER A 385 10.66 -8.87 19.35
C SER A 385 9.44 -9.49 18.66
N ASP A 386 9.54 -10.77 18.30
CA ASP A 386 8.42 -11.53 17.74
C ASP A 386 7.25 -11.72 18.74
N ARG A 387 7.49 -11.48 20.03
CA ARG A 387 6.50 -11.69 21.12
C ARG A 387 5.87 -10.39 21.62
N ALA A 388 6.42 -9.25 21.27
CA ALA A 388 5.87 -7.96 21.67
C ALA A 388 4.60 -7.64 20.88
N LEU A 389 3.60 -7.07 21.58
CA LEU A 389 2.42 -6.50 20.97
C LEU A 389 2.62 -4.99 20.74
N GLY A 390 2.03 -4.44 19.71
CA GLY A 390 2.09 -3.02 19.40
C GLY A 390 2.05 -2.70 17.91
N LEU A 391 2.20 -1.44 17.57
CA LEU A 391 2.40 -0.97 16.21
C LEU A 391 3.90 -1.01 15.87
N PHE A 392 4.30 -2.01 15.12
CA PHE A 392 5.71 -2.16 14.69
C PHE A 392 5.92 -1.76 13.24
N ILE A 393 4.87 -1.75 12.43
CA ILE A 393 4.96 -1.43 11.01
C ILE A 393 5.46 -0.01 10.79
N ASN A 394 6.20 0.19 9.70
CA ASN A 394 6.53 1.49 9.17
C ASN A 394 6.44 1.47 7.64
N THR A 395 6.15 2.61 7.03
CA THR A 395 6.08 2.74 5.57
C THR A 395 7.24 3.59 5.08
N LEU A 396 8.06 3.03 4.21
CA LEU A 396 9.23 3.71 3.66
C LEU A 396 9.27 3.59 2.13
N PRO A 397 9.89 4.58 1.44
CA PRO A 397 9.98 4.57 -0.02
C PRO A 397 10.98 3.54 -0.54
N VAL A 398 10.56 2.82 -1.58
CA VAL A 398 11.42 2.02 -2.46
C VAL A 398 11.44 2.69 -3.83
N ARG A 399 12.64 2.93 -4.37
CA ARG A 399 12.83 3.43 -5.72
C ARG A 399 13.25 2.30 -6.65
N MET A 400 12.65 2.22 -7.81
CA MET A 400 12.97 1.21 -8.80
C MET A 400 13.12 1.84 -10.19
N LYS A 401 14.25 1.54 -10.85
CA LYS A 401 14.51 1.92 -12.25
C LYS A 401 14.17 0.74 -13.16
N VAL A 402 13.16 0.92 -14.00
CA VAL A 402 12.61 -0.09 -14.91
C VAL A 402 13.15 0.17 -16.32
N ALA A 403 14.45 0.17 -16.50
CA ALA A 403 15.07 0.30 -17.82
C ALA A 403 16.54 -0.12 -17.83
N GLN A 404 16.96 -0.73 -18.93
CA GLN A 404 18.34 -1.04 -19.26
C GLN A 404 19.07 -1.97 -18.26
N THR A 405 18.32 -2.70 -17.43
CA THR A 405 18.85 -3.65 -16.46
C THR A 405 18.27 -5.02 -16.74
N GLY A 406 19.10 -6.06 -16.69
CA GLY A 406 18.63 -7.44 -16.86
C GLY A 406 17.68 -7.85 -15.73
N VAL A 407 16.71 -8.71 -16.04
CA VAL A 407 15.67 -9.16 -15.09
C VAL A 407 16.29 -9.74 -13.81
N GLU A 408 17.28 -10.61 -13.92
CA GLU A 408 17.96 -11.20 -12.74
C GLU A 408 18.70 -10.14 -11.91
N ALA A 409 19.36 -9.19 -12.57
CA ALA A 409 20.05 -8.10 -11.89
C ALA A 409 19.05 -7.21 -11.13
N SER A 410 17.94 -6.85 -11.75
CA SER A 410 16.88 -6.04 -11.11
C SER A 410 16.32 -6.70 -9.85
N VAL A 411 16.11 -8.03 -9.87
CA VAL A 411 15.64 -8.78 -8.70
C VAL A 411 16.68 -8.75 -7.57
N LYS A 412 17.97 -8.94 -7.90
CA LYS A 412 19.06 -8.91 -6.92
C LYS A 412 19.29 -7.51 -6.34
N GLU A 413 19.25 -6.48 -7.19
CA GLU A 413 19.35 -5.08 -6.76
C GLU A 413 18.21 -4.69 -5.84
N THR A 414 16.96 -5.06 -6.18
CA THR A 414 15.80 -4.83 -5.33
C THR A 414 15.94 -5.55 -3.99
N HIS A 415 16.43 -6.80 -3.99
CA HIS A 415 16.69 -7.54 -2.75
C HIS A 415 17.72 -6.83 -1.87
N ALA A 416 18.83 -6.39 -2.44
CA ALA A 416 19.87 -5.66 -1.72
C ALA A 416 19.34 -4.31 -1.17
N GLN A 417 18.55 -3.60 -1.98
CA GLN A 417 17.92 -2.35 -1.56
C GLN A 417 16.95 -2.55 -0.38
N LEU A 418 16.12 -3.58 -0.42
CA LEU A 418 15.21 -3.91 0.68
C LEU A 418 15.99 -4.27 1.96
N ALA A 419 17.07 -5.04 1.84
CA ALA A 419 17.95 -5.37 2.96
C ALA A 419 18.62 -4.12 3.57
N GLU A 420 19.03 -3.16 2.73
CA GLU A 420 19.58 -1.87 3.17
C GLU A 420 18.50 -1.02 3.84
N LEU A 421 17.29 -0.96 3.24
CA LEU A 421 16.15 -0.21 3.77
C LEU A 421 15.72 -0.71 5.16
N MET A 422 15.78 -2.02 5.41
CA MET A 422 15.48 -2.60 6.73
C MET A 422 16.41 -2.09 7.84
N ARG A 423 17.63 -1.64 7.52
CA ARG A 423 18.51 -0.97 8.51
C ARG A 423 17.98 0.41 8.91
N HIS A 424 17.13 0.99 8.09
CA HIS A 424 16.49 2.29 8.30
C HIS A 424 14.99 2.15 8.62
N GLU A 425 14.54 0.95 9.04
CA GLU A 425 13.11 0.65 9.23
C GLU A 425 12.38 1.57 10.21
N HIS A 426 13.11 2.25 11.10
CA HIS A 426 12.56 3.21 12.06
C HIS A 426 12.62 4.67 11.61
N ALA A 427 13.04 4.95 10.38
CA ALA A 427 13.11 6.31 9.86
C ALA A 427 11.71 6.93 9.69
N PRO A 428 11.53 8.23 9.98
CA PRO A 428 10.29 8.92 9.65
C PRO A 428 10.09 9.05 8.13
N LEU A 429 8.89 8.73 7.61
CA LEU A 429 8.57 8.96 6.19
C LEU A 429 8.73 10.43 5.78
N VAL A 430 8.41 11.36 6.68
CA VAL A 430 8.60 12.81 6.45
C VAL A 430 10.06 13.14 6.20
N LEU A 431 11.00 12.49 6.87
CA LEU A 431 12.43 12.67 6.62
C LEU A 431 12.80 12.17 5.20
N ALA A 432 12.35 11.00 4.82
CA ALA A 432 12.58 10.46 3.47
C ALA A 432 12.02 11.41 2.39
N GLN A 433 10.82 11.97 2.60
CA GLN A 433 10.22 12.94 1.69
C GLN A 433 11.03 14.22 1.57
N ARG A 434 11.54 14.78 2.69
CA ARG A 434 12.41 15.96 2.68
C ARG A 434 13.74 15.75 1.95
N CYS A 435 14.19 14.52 1.86
CA CYS A 435 15.41 14.15 1.13
C CYS A 435 15.23 14.08 -0.39
N SER A 436 14.00 14.22 -0.89
CA SER A 436 13.69 14.29 -2.33
C SER A 436 13.55 15.73 -2.81
N GLY A 437 13.49 15.95 -4.13
CA GLY A 437 13.15 17.24 -4.76
C GLY A 437 11.65 17.48 -4.90
N VAL A 438 10.79 16.52 -4.47
CA VAL A 438 9.33 16.65 -4.54
C VAL A 438 8.86 17.72 -3.53
N PRO A 439 7.99 18.67 -3.92
CA PRO A 439 7.47 19.70 -3.02
C PRO A 439 6.82 19.10 -1.76
N ALA A 440 7.06 19.71 -0.59
CA ALA A 440 6.65 19.18 0.72
C ALA A 440 5.12 18.92 0.85
N GLN A 441 4.29 19.61 0.08
CA GLN A 441 2.84 19.43 0.09
C GLN A 441 2.35 18.33 -0.87
N THR A 442 3.25 17.76 -1.68
CA THR A 442 2.95 16.69 -2.63
C THR A 442 3.51 15.39 -2.08
N PRO A 443 2.73 14.30 -2.01
CA PRO A 443 3.25 13.03 -1.55
C PRO A 443 4.30 12.51 -2.52
N LEU A 444 5.38 11.93 -2.00
CA LEU A 444 6.45 11.33 -2.82
C LEU A 444 5.93 10.17 -3.70
N PHE A 445 4.95 9.45 -3.20
CA PHE A 445 4.29 8.34 -3.88
C PHE A 445 2.82 8.22 -3.44
N ALA A 446 2.01 7.63 -4.29
CA ALA A 446 0.59 7.42 -4.07
C ALA A 446 0.20 5.92 -4.00
N SER A 447 1.19 5.03 -3.98
CA SER A 447 0.93 3.58 -3.91
C SER A 447 1.77 2.90 -2.83
N LEU A 448 1.18 1.85 -2.22
CA LEU A 448 1.83 0.97 -1.24
C LEU A 448 1.92 -0.47 -1.75
N LEU A 449 2.98 -1.14 -1.33
CA LEU A 449 3.06 -2.60 -1.34
C LEU A 449 3.21 -3.10 0.10
N ASN A 450 2.28 -3.96 0.53
CA ASN A 450 2.29 -4.63 1.82
C ASN A 450 2.50 -6.13 1.61
N TYR A 451 3.71 -6.64 1.88
CA TYR A 451 4.01 -8.07 1.80
C TYR A 451 3.89 -8.70 3.19
N ARG A 452 2.92 -9.58 3.37
CA ARG A 452 2.59 -10.23 4.66
C ARG A 452 2.97 -11.71 4.60
N TYR A 453 3.72 -12.17 5.59
CA TYR A 453 4.17 -13.56 5.68
C TYR A 453 3.45 -14.29 6.82
N GLY A 454 3.03 -15.54 6.57
CA GLY A 454 2.51 -16.43 7.60
C GLY A 454 1.01 -16.34 7.88
N LEU A 455 0.26 -15.54 7.13
CA LEU A 455 -1.20 -15.52 7.21
C LEU A 455 -1.76 -16.84 6.66
N ARG A 456 -2.12 -17.77 7.52
CA ARG A 456 -2.97 -18.89 7.10
C ARG A 456 -4.37 -18.35 6.86
N HIS A 457 -4.89 -18.54 5.65
CA HIS A 457 -6.32 -18.31 5.40
C HIS A 457 -7.12 -19.16 6.39
N ARG A 458 -7.80 -18.49 7.32
CA ARG A 458 -8.63 -19.12 8.34
C ARG A 458 -9.89 -19.82 7.79
N ALA A 459 -10.12 -19.84 6.50
CA ALA A 459 -11.22 -20.61 5.91
C ALA A 459 -11.04 -22.14 6.07
N ASP A 460 -9.80 -22.63 6.20
CA ASP A 460 -9.51 -24.08 6.31
C ASP A 460 -9.15 -24.56 7.73
N ALA A 461 -9.01 -23.65 8.68
CA ALA A 461 -8.83 -24.02 10.10
C ALA A 461 -10.18 -24.10 10.84
N ALA A 462 -11.12 -24.85 10.30
CA ALA A 462 -12.15 -25.48 11.12
C ALA A 462 -11.40 -26.46 12.03
N THR A 463 -10.98 -25.97 13.20
CA THR A 463 -10.47 -26.83 14.25
C THR A 463 -11.57 -27.85 14.58
N PRO A 464 -11.29 -29.17 14.57
CA PRO A 464 -12.28 -30.15 15.01
C PRO A 464 -12.52 -29.91 16.50
N GLY A 465 -13.58 -29.17 16.85
CA GLY A 465 -13.91 -28.79 18.21
C GLY A 465 -14.64 -27.45 18.29
N GLY A 466 -15.54 -27.16 17.32
CA GLY A 466 -16.61 -26.18 17.44
C GLY A 466 -16.19 -24.83 18.06
N ASP A 467 -15.50 -23.97 17.31
CA ASP A 467 -15.29 -22.58 17.73
C ASP A 467 -16.65 -21.86 17.65
N ASP A 468 -17.23 -21.58 18.81
CA ASP A 468 -18.52 -20.87 18.94
C ASP A 468 -18.41 -19.37 18.60
N ILE A 469 -17.30 -18.94 17.96
CA ILE A 469 -17.05 -17.56 17.53
C ILE A 469 -16.83 -17.59 16.01
N GLU A 470 -17.65 -16.85 15.29
CA GLU A 470 -17.56 -16.71 13.84
C GLU A 470 -17.15 -15.27 13.49
N LEU A 471 -16.11 -15.11 12.66
CA LEU A 471 -15.75 -13.82 12.06
C LEU A 471 -16.62 -13.60 10.82
N LEU A 472 -17.57 -12.67 10.89
CA LEU A 472 -18.48 -12.36 9.78
C LEU A 472 -17.89 -11.35 8.80
N SER A 473 -17.19 -10.33 9.31
CA SER A 473 -16.48 -9.35 8.45
C SER A 473 -15.28 -8.77 9.18
N ALA A 474 -14.25 -8.44 8.40
CA ALA A 474 -13.09 -7.68 8.83
C ALA A 474 -12.83 -6.60 7.77
N ARG A 475 -12.64 -5.36 8.19
CA ARG A 475 -12.34 -4.25 7.28
C ARG A 475 -11.11 -3.51 7.76
N GLU A 476 -10.08 -3.58 6.94
CA GLU A 476 -8.85 -2.82 7.07
C GLU A 476 -8.83 -1.71 5.99
N ARG A 477 -8.35 -0.54 6.32
CA ARG A 477 -8.32 0.60 5.39
C ARG A 477 -6.95 1.24 5.37
N THR A 478 -6.70 1.93 4.27
CA THR A 478 -5.51 2.73 4.07
C THR A 478 -5.90 4.11 3.54
N ASN A 479 -5.09 5.11 3.85
CA ASN A 479 -5.22 6.45 3.28
C ASN A 479 -4.56 6.56 1.89
N TYR A 480 -3.83 5.53 1.45
CA TYR A 480 -3.20 5.54 0.13
C TYR A 480 -4.21 5.18 -0.96
N PRO A 481 -4.22 5.93 -2.08
CA PRO A 481 -5.20 5.72 -3.14
C PRO A 481 -5.02 4.41 -3.90
N LEU A 482 -3.85 3.77 -3.81
CA LEU A 482 -3.60 2.45 -4.38
C LEU A 482 -2.72 1.61 -3.44
N THR A 483 -3.24 0.49 -2.98
CA THR A 483 -2.50 -0.44 -2.13
C THR A 483 -2.57 -1.86 -2.71
N LEU A 484 -1.42 -2.49 -2.82
CA LEU A 484 -1.31 -3.93 -3.09
C LEU A 484 -0.86 -4.64 -1.82
N SER A 485 -1.68 -5.52 -1.30
CA SER A 485 -1.29 -6.49 -0.27
C SER A 485 -1.00 -7.84 -0.91
N VAL A 486 0.12 -8.44 -0.53
CA VAL A 486 0.53 -9.78 -0.96
C VAL A 486 0.62 -10.67 0.26
N ASP A 487 -0.27 -11.65 0.35
CA ASP A 487 -0.27 -12.64 1.42
C ASP A 487 0.54 -13.87 1.00
N ASP A 488 1.64 -14.12 1.71
CA ASP A 488 2.44 -15.33 1.55
C ASP A 488 1.88 -16.44 2.46
N LEU A 489 1.12 -17.35 1.85
CA LEU A 489 0.43 -18.45 2.54
C LEU A 489 1.33 -19.69 2.73
N GLY A 490 2.63 -19.55 2.46
CA GLY A 490 3.61 -20.65 2.54
C GLY A 490 3.73 -21.49 1.27
N GLN A 491 2.63 -21.83 0.60
CA GLN A 491 2.63 -22.51 -0.70
C GLN A 491 2.16 -21.55 -1.80
N ASP A 492 1.05 -20.89 -1.60
CA ASP A 492 0.44 -19.97 -2.55
C ASP A 492 0.66 -18.51 -2.15
N PHE A 493 0.38 -17.60 -3.10
CA PHE A 493 0.30 -16.17 -2.84
C PHE A 493 -1.12 -15.68 -3.15
N SER A 494 -1.64 -14.79 -2.30
CA SER A 494 -2.87 -14.06 -2.56
C SER A 494 -2.56 -12.58 -2.73
N LEU A 495 -3.15 -11.96 -3.74
CA LEU A 495 -3.06 -10.55 -4.04
C LEU A 495 -4.37 -9.88 -3.63
N THR A 496 -4.30 -8.80 -2.87
CA THR A 496 -5.46 -7.94 -2.58
C THR A 496 -5.12 -6.52 -3.00
N VAL A 497 -5.90 -5.96 -3.90
CA VAL A 497 -5.77 -4.58 -4.37
C VAL A 497 -6.89 -3.75 -3.78
N GLN A 498 -6.53 -2.66 -3.14
CA GLN A 498 -7.45 -1.59 -2.72
C GLN A 498 -7.12 -0.34 -3.53
N VAL A 499 -8.14 0.27 -4.14
CA VAL A 499 -7.95 1.46 -4.97
C VAL A 499 -9.11 2.43 -4.79
N SER A 500 -8.79 3.72 -4.76
CA SER A 500 -9.78 4.81 -4.73
C SER A 500 -10.16 5.26 -6.15
N GLY A 501 -11.36 5.83 -6.29
CA GLY A 501 -11.83 6.41 -7.54
C GLY A 501 -12.34 5.39 -8.55
N HIS A 502 -12.14 5.66 -9.84
CA HIS A 502 -12.75 4.90 -10.94
C HIS A 502 -11.86 3.77 -11.51
N VAL A 503 -10.78 3.44 -10.84
CA VAL A 503 -9.88 2.35 -11.26
C VAL A 503 -10.46 1.02 -10.82
N ASP A 504 -10.53 0.05 -11.74
CA ASP A 504 -11.00 -1.30 -11.43
C ASP A 504 -9.88 -2.09 -10.71
N PRO A 505 -10.07 -2.50 -9.44
CA PRO A 505 -9.07 -3.27 -8.70
C PRO A 505 -8.82 -4.66 -9.29
N GLN A 506 -9.81 -5.28 -9.96
CA GLN A 506 -9.62 -6.56 -10.66
C GLN A 506 -8.61 -6.43 -11.79
N ARG A 507 -8.64 -5.31 -12.50
CA ARG A 507 -7.71 -5.01 -13.58
C ARG A 507 -6.27 -4.84 -13.04
N VAL A 508 -6.10 -4.18 -11.90
CA VAL A 508 -4.79 -4.03 -11.26
C VAL A 508 -4.24 -5.37 -10.77
N CYS A 509 -5.10 -6.24 -10.20
CA CYS A 509 -4.72 -7.62 -9.86
C CYS A 509 -4.24 -8.38 -11.12
N ALA A 510 -4.94 -8.22 -12.26
CA ALA A 510 -4.57 -8.87 -13.51
C ALA A 510 -3.23 -8.35 -14.06
N PHE A 511 -2.94 -7.05 -13.93
CA PHE A 511 -1.63 -6.49 -14.30
C PHE A 511 -0.51 -7.08 -13.44
N MET A 512 -0.74 -7.19 -12.13
CA MET A 512 0.25 -7.77 -11.22
C MET A 512 0.50 -9.26 -11.51
N GLU A 513 -0.56 -10.05 -11.75
CA GLU A 513 -0.43 -11.46 -12.13
C GLU A 513 0.37 -11.61 -13.43
N THR A 514 0.03 -10.81 -14.47
CA THR A 514 0.76 -10.82 -15.76
C THR A 514 2.23 -10.43 -15.57
N ALA A 515 2.52 -9.40 -14.78
CA ALA A 515 3.89 -9.01 -14.47
C ALA A 515 4.69 -10.14 -13.81
N LEU A 516 4.06 -10.87 -12.87
CA LEU A 516 4.68 -12.02 -12.18
C LEU A 516 4.87 -13.21 -13.13
N GLU A 517 3.92 -13.50 -14.03
CA GLU A 517 4.05 -14.52 -15.07
C GLU A 517 5.23 -14.22 -16.00
N GLN A 518 5.31 -12.98 -16.50
CA GLN A 518 6.40 -12.52 -17.37
C GLN A 518 7.75 -12.54 -16.65
N LEU A 519 7.79 -12.11 -15.39
CA LEU A 519 9.00 -12.15 -14.56
C LEU A 519 9.50 -13.59 -14.36
N ALA A 520 8.59 -14.52 -14.01
CA ALA A 520 8.92 -15.92 -13.78
C ALA A 520 9.42 -16.58 -15.08
N GLN A 521 8.75 -16.32 -16.21
CA GLN A 521 9.17 -16.81 -17.51
C GLN A 521 10.56 -16.29 -17.92
N ALA A 522 10.77 -14.96 -17.81
CA ALA A 522 12.03 -14.33 -18.16
C ALA A 522 13.20 -14.85 -17.31
N LEU A 523 12.99 -15.04 -16.00
CA LEU A 523 13.99 -15.64 -15.11
C LEU A 523 14.34 -17.09 -15.47
N GLY A 524 13.40 -17.83 -16.05
CA GLY A 524 13.61 -19.20 -16.52
C GLY A 524 14.32 -19.29 -17.86
N GLU A 525 13.93 -18.46 -18.82
CA GLU A 525 14.33 -18.57 -20.22
C GLU A 525 15.41 -17.56 -20.64
N GLN A 526 15.30 -16.31 -20.18
CA GLN A 526 16.14 -15.18 -20.61
C GLN A 526 16.46 -14.23 -19.44
N PRO A 527 17.18 -14.66 -18.40
CA PRO A 527 17.38 -13.89 -17.17
C PRO A 527 18.12 -12.55 -17.37
N GLN A 528 18.81 -12.40 -18.51
CA GLN A 528 19.55 -11.19 -18.89
C GLN A 528 18.74 -10.25 -19.82
N CYS A 529 17.51 -10.60 -20.22
CA CYS A 529 16.70 -9.68 -21.02
C CYS A 529 16.36 -8.41 -20.22
N ASP A 530 16.17 -7.31 -20.95
CA ASP A 530 15.82 -6.03 -20.32
C ASP A 530 14.46 -6.14 -19.58
N ILE A 531 14.46 -5.78 -18.30
CA ILE A 531 13.24 -5.75 -17.49
C ILE A 531 12.19 -4.81 -18.07
N GLY A 532 12.61 -3.72 -18.72
CA GLY A 532 11.75 -2.79 -19.42
C GLY A 532 11.00 -3.40 -20.61
N GLY A 533 11.43 -4.58 -21.10
CA GLY A 533 10.74 -5.32 -22.15
C GLY A 533 9.56 -6.19 -21.68
N LEU A 534 9.42 -6.41 -20.37
CA LEU A 534 8.36 -7.25 -19.83
C LEU A 534 6.99 -6.56 -19.94
N ASP A 535 5.99 -7.32 -20.35
CA ASP A 535 4.61 -6.84 -20.47
C ASP A 535 3.85 -7.02 -19.14
N VAL A 536 2.95 -6.09 -18.84
CA VAL A 536 2.02 -6.18 -17.71
C VAL A 536 0.57 -6.28 -18.17
N LEU A 537 0.33 -6.08 -19.47
CA LEU A 537 -1.01 -6.06 -20.04
C LEU A 537 -1.52 -7.50 -20.24
N PRO A 538 -2.65 -7.90 -19.63
CA PRO A 538 -3.23 -9.21 -19.85
C PRO A 538 -3.54 -9.46 -21.33
N ARG A 539 -3.31 -10.69 -21.78
CA ARG A 539 -3.53 -11.07 -23.18
C ARG A 539 -4.94 -10.74 -23.68
N SER A 540 -5.95 -10.97 -22.86
CA SER A 540 -7.35 -10.67 -23.20
C SER A 540 -7.58 -9.17 -23.42
N GLU A 541 -6.98 -8.31 -22.58
CA GLU A 541 -7.09 -6.86 -22.73
C GLU A 541 -6.32 -6.38 -23.97
N ARG A 542 -5.14 -6.94 -24.22
CA ARG A 542 -4.37 -6.65 -25.43
C ARG A 542 -5.16 -7.05 -26.69
N GLU A 543 -5.77 -8.25 -26.70
CA GLU A 543 -6.61 -8.72 -27.82
C GLU A 543 -7.81 -7.80 -28.05
N GLN A 544 -8.44 -7.33 -26.98
CA GLN A 544 -9.54 -6.37 -27.07
C GLN A 544 -9.09 -5.03 -27.65
N MET A 545 -8.01 -4.45 -27.15
CA MET A 545 -7.55 -3.11 -27.55
C MET A 545 -6.94 -3.09 -28.95
N VAL A 546 -6.14 -4.11 -29.30
CA VAL A 546 -5.37 -4.14 -30.55
C VAL A 546 -6.19 -4.73 -31.70
N TYR A 547 -7.02 -5.73 -31.45
CA TYR A 547 -7.73 -6.45 -32.50
C TYR A 547 -9.23 -6.20 -32.48
N ALA A 548 -9.94 -6.45 -31.36
CA ALA A 548 -11.39 -6.36 -31.35
C ALA A 548 -11.91 -4.93 -31.60
N TRP A 549 -11.31 -3.93 -30.99
CA TRP A 549 -11.69 -2.53 -31.22
C TRP A 549 -11.27 -2.00 -32.59
N ASN A 550 -10.28 -2.61 -33.22
CA ASN A 550 -9.81 -2.26 -34.56
C ASN A 550 -10.40 -3.15 -35.64
N ALA A 551 -11.29 -4.09 -35.31
CA ALA A 551 -12.02 -4.87 -36.29
C ALA A 551 -13.11 -4.03 -36.96
N THR A 552 -12.68 -2.99 -37.68
CA THR A 552 -13.54 -2.01 -38.34
C THR A 552 -13.63 -2.22 -39.85
N GLU A 553 -13.05 -3.33 -40.33
CA GLU A 553 -13.15 -3.69 -41.75
C GLU A 553 -14.60 -3.80 -42.20
N ARG A 554 -14.92 -3.15 -43.31
CA ARG A 554 -16.21 -3.20 -43.93
C ARG A 554 -16.02 -3.20 -45.44
N ASP A 555 -16.90 -3.89 -46.12
CA ASP A 555 -16.96 -3.84 -47.59
C ASP A 555 -17.48 -2.46 -48.01
N TYR A 556 -16.66 -1.71 -48.67
CA TYR A 556 -17.01 -0.45 -49.31
C TYR A 556 -16.87 -0.59 -50.81
N PRO A 557 -17.68 0.11 -51.63
CA PRO A 557 -17.54 0.12 -53.09
C PRO A 557 -16.30 0.94 -53.49
N ILE A 558 -15.10 0.38 -53.24
CA ILE A 558 -13.80 1.05 -53.46
C ILE A 558 -13.55 1.44 -54.92
N GLU A 559 -14.24 0.80 -55.87
CA GLU A 559 -14.20 1.14 -57.29
C GLU A 559 -15.02 2.40 -57.66
N GLN A 560 -15.75 2.96 -56.68
CA GLN A 560 -16.58 4.14 -56.91
C GLN A 560 -15.98 5.35 -56.20
N CYS A 561 -15.91 6.46 -56.93
CA CYS A 561 -15.54 7.74 -56.35
C CYS A 561 -16.68 8.33 -55.49
N ILE A 562 -16.35 9.18 -54.52
CA ILE A 562 -17.33 9.82 -53.61
C ILE A 562 -18.46 10.54 -54.39
N HIS A 563 -18.16 11.25 -55.49
CA HIS A 563 -19.17 11.90 -56.28
C HIS A 563 -20.11 10.94 -57.01
N GLN A 564 -19.65 9.72 -57.36
CA GLN A 564 -20.50 8.68 -57.94
C GLN A 564 -21.46 8.08 -56.89
N LEU A 565 -20.99 7.90 -55.65
CA LEU A 565 -21.86 7.49 -54.54
C LEU A 565 -22.93 8.57 -54.24
N PHE A 566 -22.54 9.86 -54.33
CA PHE A 566 -23.49 10.94 -54.22
C PHE A 566 -24.51 10.91 -55.36
N GLU A 567 -24.11 10.70 -56.60
CA GLU A 567 -24.99 10.56 -57.77
C GLU A 567 -25.96 9.39 -57.62
N ALA A 568 -25.49 8.25 -57.18
CA ALA A 568 -26.36 7.09 -56.88
C ALA A 568 -27.41 7.43 -55.81
N GLN A 569 -27.09 8.29 -54.86
CA GLN A 569 -28.06 8.77 -53.87
C GLN A 569 -29.04 9.78 -54.46
N VAL A 570 -28.61 10.63 -55.39
CA VAL A 570 -29.49 11.52 -56.15
C VAL A 570 -30.54 10.73 -56.93
N ASP A 571 -30.12 9.66 -57.62
CA ASP A 571 -31.03 8.79 -58.39
C ASP A 571 -32.04 8.08 -57.47
N ARG A 572 -31.62 7.70 -56.26
CA ARG A 572 -32.46 6.99 -55.29
C ARG A 572 -33.48 7.88 -54.59
N LYS A 573 -33.10 9.11 -54.23
CA LYS A 573 -33.93 10.05 -53.46
C LYS A 573 -33.72 11.51 -53.87
N PRO A 574 -34.12 11.90 -55.11
CA PRO A 574 -33.82 13.22 -55.64
C PRO A 574 -34.41 14.39 -54.86
N GLU A 575 -35.62 14.20 -54.31
CA GLU A 575 -36.35 15.24 -53.57
C GLU A 575 -35.98 15.33 -52.10
N ALA A 576 -35.19 14.37 -51.56
CA ALA A 576 -34.75 14.45 -50.17
C ALA A 576 -33.80 15.65 -49.99
N ILE A 577 -33.83 16.25 -48.79
CA ILE A 577 -32.91 17.33 -48.44
C ILE A 577 -31.49 16.79 -48.30
N ALA A 578 -30.58 17.28 -49.13
CA ALA A 578 -29.17 16.94 -49.12
C ALA A 578 -28.34 17.91 -48.26
N LEU A 579 -28.71 19.18 -48.23
CA LEU A 579 -27.96 20.25 -47.60
C LEU A 579 -28.88 21.30 -46.98
N THR A 580 -28.54 21.73 -45.75
CA THR A 580 -29.21 22.84 -45.08
C THR A 580 -28.16 23.82 -44.54
N PHE A 581 -28.31 25.11 -44.83
CA PHE A 581 -27.43 26.14 -44.30
C PHE A 581 -28.23 27.45 -44.13
N GLU A 582 -28.20 28.09 -42.97
CA GLU A 582 -28.87 29.35 -42.63
C GLU A 582 -30.34 29.45 -43.15
N GLY A 583 -31.11 28.38 -42.96
CA GLY A 583 -32.51 28.27 -43.34
C GLY A 583 -32.74 27.93 -44.82
N GLN A 584 -31.73 27.98 -45.67
CA GLN A 584 -31.80 27.49 -47.04
C GLN A 584 -31.70 25.97 -47.07
N ARG A 585 -32.44 25.33 -47.96
CA ARG A 585 -32.43 23.88 -48.13
C ARG A 585 -32.25 23.56 -49.62
N LEU A 586 -31.40 22.60 -49.92
CA LEU A 586 -31.27 22.01 -51.26
C LEU A 586 -31.60 20.53 -51.21
N SER A 587 -32.40 20.06 -52.15
CA SER A 587 -32.58 18.66 -52.42
C SER A 587 -31.33 18.05 -53.06
N TYR A 588 -31.23 16.70 -53.06
CA TYR A 588 -30.17 16.01 -53.80
C TYR A 588 -30.16 16.37 -55.27
N ALA A 589 -31.31 16.48 -55.92
CA ALA A 589 -31.44 16.89 -57.32
C ALA A 589 -30.93 18.32 -57.57
N GLU A 590 -31.31 19.27 -56.73
CA GLU A 590 -30.86 20.64 -56.81
C GLU A 590 -29.36 20.83 -56.63
N LEU A 591 -28.80 20.18 -55.57
CA LEU A 591 -27.38 20.19 -55.30
C LEU A 591 -26.59 19.55 -56.45
N ASN A 592 -27.06 18.44 -56.98
CA ASN A 592 -26.46 17.77 -58.13
C ASN A 592 -26.47 18.64 -59.37
N ALA A 593 -27.61 19.28 -59.67
CA ALA A 593 -27.72 20.18 -60.82
C ALA A 593 -26.76 21.39 -60.71
N ARG A 594 -26.60 21.97 -59.51
CA ARG A 594 -25.62 23.04 -59.26
C ARG A 594 -24.19 22.55 -59.44
N ALA A 595 -23.86 21.41 -58.84
CA ALA A 595 -22.53 20.83 -58.97
C ALA A 595 -22.17 20.42 -60.38
N ASN A 596 -23.12 19.85 -61.15
CA ASN A 596 -22.92 19.48 -62.55
C ASN A 596 -22.64 20.72 -63.46
N ARG A 597 -23.39 21.80 -63.26
CA ARG A 597 -23.14 23.06 -64.05
C ARG A 597 -21.72 23.57 -63.79
N LEU A 598 -21.28 23.59 -62.52
CA LEU A 598 -19.94 24.04 -62.18
C LEU A 598 -18.87 23.05 -62.65
N ALA A 599 -19.14 21.75 -62.59
CA ALA A 599 -18.23 20.72 -63.11
C ALA A 599 -17.97 20.84 -64.60
N HIS A 600 -19.00 21.00 -65.41
CA HIS A 600 -18.85 21.25 -66.85
C HIS A 600 -18.08 22.54 -67.17
N TYR A 601 -18.31 23.59 -66.39
CA TYR A 601 -17.53 24.82 -66.52
C TYR A 601 -16.05 24.60 -66.22
N LEU A 602 -15.74 23.86 -65.18
CA LEU A 602 -14.36 23.50 -64.78
C LEU A 602 -13.69 22.61 -65.84
N GLN A 603 -14.41 21.59 -66.36
CA GLN A 603 -13.92 20.77 -67.48
C GLN A 603 -13.60 21.59 -68.74
N ALA A 604 -14.44 22.51 -69.10
CA ALA A 604 -14.18 23.42 -70.21
C ALA A 604 -12.95 24.32 -70.01
N ARG A 605 -12.50 24.47 -68.72
CA ARG A 605 -11.28 25.17 -68.34
C ARG A 605 -10.06 24.24 -68.20
N GLY A 606 -10.20 22.96 -68.55
CA GLY A 606 -9.12 21.99 -68.54
C GLY A 606 -8.91 21.31 -67.19
N VAL A 607 -9.90 21.36 -66.29
CA VAL A 607 -9.88 20.54 -65.05
C VAL A 607 -10.18 19.09 -65.38
N GLY A 608 -9.38 18.18 -64.93
CA GLY A 608 -9.48 16.73 -65.14
C GLY A 608 -8.54 15.98 -64.16
N PRO A 609 -8.22 14.71 -64.42
CA PRO A 609 -7.34 13.92 -63.59
C PRO A 609 -5.98 14.63 -63.33
N ASP A 610 -5.50 14.52 -62.11
CA ASP A 610 -4.25 15.13 -61.61
C ASP A 610 -4.19 16.68 -61.72
N ARG A 611 -5.35 17.34 -61.82
CA ARG A 611 -5.45 18.79 -61.75
C ARG A 611 -5.95 19.25 -60.38
N LEU A 612 -5.17 20.13 -59.76
CA LEU A 612 -5.52 20.77 -58.48
C LEU A 612 -6.37 22.02 -58.76
N VAL A 613 -7.48 22.18 -58.06
CA VAL A 613 -8.36 23.35 -58.10
C VAL A 613 -8.45 23.94 -56.70
N ALA A 614 -7.98 25.17 -56.54
CA ALA A 614 -8.13 25.90 -55.29
C ALA A 614 -9.60 26.23 -55.01
N LEU A 615 -10.08 25.88 -53.84
CA LEU A 615 -11.42 26.22 -53.37
C LEU A 615 -11.27 27.16 -52.16
N CYS A 616 -11.49 28.44 -52.42
CA CYS A 616 -11.52 29.50 -51.42
C CYS A 616 -12.98 29.94 -51.23
N ALA A 617 -13.65 29.40 -50.25
CA ALA A 617 -15.05 29.68 -49.95
C ALA A 617 -15.31 29.61 -48.46
N GLU A 618 -16.17 30.51 -47.96
CA GLU A 618 -16.70 30.39 -46.61
C GLU A 618 -17.57 29.13 -46.47
N ARG A 619 -17.79 28.71 -45.25
CA ARG A 619 -18.69 27.58 -44.97
C ARG A 619 -20.10 27.93 -45.48
N GLY A 620 -20.63 27.11 -46.37
CA GLY A 620 -21.91 27.37 -46.98
C GLY A 620 -22.27 26.37 -48.07
N ILE A 621 -23.36 26.64 -48.74
CA ILE A 621 -23.86 25.85 -49.87
C ILE A 621 -22.84 25.84 -51.02
N GLU A 622 -22.25 26.98 -51.31
CA GLU A 622 -21.28 27.18 -52.40
C GLU A 622 -20.01 26.35 -52.20
N MET A 623 -19.55 26.22 -50.95
CA MET A 623 -18.40 25.37 -50.62
C MET A 623 -18.68 23.92 -51.00
N VAL A 624 -19.86 23.39 -50.62
CA VAL A 624 -20.24 21.99 -50.92
C VAL A 624 -20.45 21.78 -52.40
N VAL A 625 -21.10 22.74 -53.10
CA VAL A 625 -21.24 22.72 -54.56
C VAL A 625 -19.87 22.72 -55.24
N GLY A 626 -18.93 23.54 -54.77
CA GLY A 626 -17.56 23.60 -55.29
C GLY A 626 -16.80 22.29 -55.10
N LEU A 627 -16.86 21.69 -53.92
CA LEU A 627 -16.24 20.39 -53.64
C LEU A 627 -16.74 19.30 -54.59
N LEU A 628 -18.07 19.15 -54.70
CA LEU A 628 -18.67 18.14 -55.57
C LEU A 628 -18.34 18.42 -57.05
N ALA A 629 -18.38 19.68 -57.48
CA ALA A 629 -18.09 20.04 -58.85
C ALA A 629 -16.65 19.76 -59.28
N ILE A 630 -15.68 20.01 -58.42
CA ILE A 630 -14.26 19.70 -58.66
C ILE A 630 -14.06 18.19 -58.80
N LEU A 631 -14.64 17.40 -57.90
CA LEU A 631 -14.57 15.94 -57.97
C LEU A 631 -15.28 15.38 -59.21
N LYS A 632 -16.45 15.93 -59.58
CA LYS A 632 -17.18 15.56 -60.80
C LYS A 632 -16.44 15.95 -62.07
N ALA A 633 -15.67 17.02 -62.04
CA ALA A 633 -14.81 17.41 -63.15
C ALA A 633 -13.57 16.51 -63.32
N GLY A 634 -13.33 15.61 -62.35
CA GLY A 634 -12.17 14.70 -62.30
C GLY A 634 -10.94 15.33 -61.65
N GLY A 635 -11.05 16.55 -61.10
CA GLY A 635 -9.96 17.24 -60.41
C GLY A 635 -9.90 16.93 -58.93
N ALA A 636 -8.84 17.37 -58.26
CA ALA A 636 -8.68 17.35 -56.81
C ALA A 636 -8.75 18.78 -56.25
N TYR A 637 -9.47 18.96 -55.16
CA TYR A 637 -9.58 20.28 -54.53
C TYR A 637 -8.45 20.54 -53.53
N VAL A 638 -8.04 21.82 -53.46
CA VAL A 638 -7.15 22.35 -52.43
C VAL A 638 -7.94 23.36 -51.59
N PRO A 639 -8.32 23.07 -50.37
CA PRO A 639 -9.08 24.01 -49.57
C PRO A 639 -8.18 25.19 -49.14
N LEU A 640 -8.65 26.40 -49.38
CA LEU A 640 -8.03 27.64 -48.92
C LEU A 640 -8.99 28.32 -47.94
N ASP A 641 -8.53 28.66 -46.77
CA ASP A 641 -9.32 29.42 -45.80
C ASP A 641 -9.40 30.88 -46.28
N PRO A 642 -10.61 31.46 -46.50
CA PRO A 642 -10.75 32.85 -46.88
C PRO A 642 -10.07 33.85 -45.93
N ALA A 643 -9.93 33.48 -44.66
CA ALA A 643 -9.25 34.31 -43.66
C ALA A 643 -7.75 34.50 -43.94
N TYR A 644 -7.12 33.61 -44.75
CA TYR A 644 -5.70 33.71 -45.11
C TYR A 644 -5.49 34.40 -46.48
N ALA A 645 -6.56 34.79 -47.15
CA ALA A 645 -6.52 35.39 -48.47
C ALA A 645 -6.38 36.92 -48.44
N SER A 646 -5.52 37.45 -47.57
CA SER A 646 -5.19 38.89 -47.50
C SER A 646 -3.75 39.15 -47.88
#